data_fa41e27dc162a77d55a6abc584c35f13
#
_entry.id   fa41e27dc162a77d55a6abc584c35f13
#
_cell.length_a   1.000
_cell.length_b   1.000
_cell.length_c   1.000
_cell.angle_alpha   90.00
_cell.angle_beta   90.00
_cell.angle_gamma   90.00
#
_symmetry.space_group_name_H-M   'P 1'
#
loop_
_entity.id
_entity.type
_entity.pdbx_description
1 polymer ?
#
loop_
_entity_poly.entity_id
_entity_poly.type
_entity_poly.pdbx_seq_one_letter_code
_entity_poly.pdbx_strand_id
1 'polypeptide(L)'
;MDLVSAAVSPIPIRNSVGGTNAPVGFQKDILPMFQANCLPCHNQTRAKAGLNLETPASLLRGGDTGPGAVVGKPADSLVLKSAAHQVEDLVMPPAGNKSNARDLTPEELGVLWRWIEQGAKADRAVVVEPAWKPISTDWKSSFAVALDSEGGTVAVARANRVSVLEVATGKTVGRLQDPSLDGASQRDVVGALAFSPDDQWLATAGFREVRLWQRRPVTVEPLVSVPAKASWVAAAFSPDGTAVASVTASGILEVRSNPLSRLLGAGPLKGTFPVTSFSTVRLGWSSDGRTLAVVSGREWWNVSMTKTGLSFSKPVVLPAESTGMAWIPGEAQWCVTYGSAHAVQRLRRTSDGAGSGNWVLEDAPEIPSAARVLAAEFATGGELWLSGSDGVLQKWTPASVTQRRLSAPVRSLLWDRSGSNGVAVLADGSAETVFRNLSRTNGARMAGDPRLSADVAREEAELGRSRLESTAAGLWIQEAQTAVTNAQTALGKAREKRDAAAKTLSEREKEWSDQNALAATATRERDAAAAELAKIQSESREAGTAVQQATALAKGSPEAALKALDDVVAKAEILGRRKAALERAEIEVPPRRKKAEEQLAAAQKKAGELKGPLDKARIAAEGAVQDVVLAEKNVAAAAASVVATQAEKLVALERVTRSEARIQALQAHWNRSKSQPFQTAAVSPSGGSLLTVGADGLWTRWHSDIGRAASTFAVGQGAPLALVALNDDEFLAAFPDGVRRIQTVRPWFLRQTLAGTALTPAFADRVNALAFSPDGTLLATGGGEPSRSGELKLWQLPEGSLAQDLGTLHSDAVTAVAFSPRGDRLASAGADRFARITALNTNQSRFNLEGHTHHVIGVAWTPDSSVLATAGAEGTVKLWNPRTGERRKNVDGFGKEVTGLQSAGQTLRFVAVSGSGKGRVFKADGETIRDLSAVPEYLQTLSVSRDGRWVVGADDRGIVRVWDAETGQLRQSWEP
;
A
#
# COMPACT_ATOMS: atom_id res chain seq x y z
N MET A 1 15.35 -40.07 44.44
CA MET A 1 16.08 -38.82 44.73
C MET A 1 15.05 -37.72 44.56
N ASP A 2 14.42 -37.37 45.65
CA ASP A 2 13.39 -36.33 45.71
C ASP A 2 14.06 -34.97 45.54
N LEU A 3 13.75 -34.27 44.47
CA LEU A 3 14.08 -32.88 44.33
C LEU A 3 13.21 -32.07 45.31
N VAL A 4 13.74 -31.79 46.47
CA VAL A 4 13.19 -30.85 47.41
C VAL A 4 13.12 -29.49 46.69
N SER A 5 11.90 -29.08 46.29
CA SER A 5 11.60 -27.72 45.84
C SER A 5 12.04 -26.76 46.95
N ALA A 6 13.06 -25.96 46.68
CA ALA A 6 13.43 -24.88 47.59
C ALA A 6 12.25 -23.94 47.70
N ALA A 7 11.65 -23.85 48.89
CA ALA A 7 10.55 -22.90 49.14
C ALA A 7 11.03 -21.47 48.87
N VAL A 8 10.41 -20.80 47.90
CA VAL A 8 10.74 -19.42 47.56
C VAL A 8 10.26 -18.53 48.70
N SER A 9 11.19 -17.83 49.38
CA SER A 9 10.86 -16.98 50.51
C SER A 9 9.99 -15.77 50.06
N PRO A 10 8.93 -15.43 50.80
CA PRO A 10 8.12 -14.26 50.49
C PRO A 10 8.92 -12.96 50.52
N ILE A 11 8.68 -12.08 49.57
CA ILE A 11 9.32 -10.77 49.47
C ILE A 11 8.56 -9.80 50.39
N PRO A 12 9.22 -9.11 51.35
CA PRO A 12 8.55 -8.18 52.22
C PRO A 12 8.05 -6.94 51.43
N ILE A 13 6.82 -6.48 51.71
CA ILE A 13 6.27 -5.27 51.12
C ILE A 13 6.65 -4.10 52.00
N ARG A 14 7.45 -3.16 51.46
CA ARG A 14 7.86 -1.97 52.22
C ARG A 14 7.06 -0.76 51.69
N ASN A 15 6.19 -0.23 52.51
CA ASN A 15 5.61 1.08 52.30
C ASN A 15 6.68 2.15 52.60
N SER A 16 7.76 2.17 51.80
CA SER A 16 8.83 3.08 51.99
C SER A 16 8.43 4.46 51.45
N VAL A 17 8.68 5.33 52.30
CA VAL A 17 9.13 6.73 52.26
C VAL A 17 8.11 7.72 52.75
N GLY A 18 8.51 8.29 53.84
CA GLY A 18 8.19 9.60 54.37
C GLY A 18 7.03 10.37 53.76
N GLY A 19 5.90 10.34 54.43
CA GLY A 19 5.04 11.50 54.59
C GLY A 19 4.39 12.17 53.41
N THR A 20 4.34 11.63 52.20
CA THR A 20 3.57 12.21 51.12
C THR A 20 2.40 11.32 50.73
N ASN A 21 1.18 11.79 51.01
CA ASN A 21 -0.09 11.28 50.52
C ASN A 21 -0.24 11.50 49.01
N ALA A 22 0.86 11.52 48.25
CA ALA A 22 0.85 11.74 46.81
C ALA A 22 0.16 10.57 46.10
N PRO A 23 -0.79 10.85 45.18
CA PRO A 23 -1.45 9.81 44.45
C PRO A 23 -0.46 9.07 43.55
N VAL A 24 -0.53 7.73 43.58
CA VAL A 24 0.25 6.86 42.72
C VAL A 24 -0.47 6.72 41.38
N GLY A 25 0.22 7.05 40.30
CA GLY A 25 -0.33 6.99 38.94
C GLY A 25 -0.05 5.67 38.24
N PHE A 26 -1.03 5.12 37.52
CA PHE A 26 -0.81 3.88 36.76
C PHE A 26 0.27 4.07 35.68
N GLN A 27 0.13 5.09 34.83
CA GLN A 27 1.02 5.35 33.71
C GLN A 27 2.43 5.73 34.15
N LYS A 28 2.53 6.52 35.23
CA LYS A 28 3.79 7.05 35.71
C LYS A 28 4.57 6.05 36.58
N ASP A 29 3.88 5.38 37.50
CA ASP A 29 4.52 4.66 38.58
C ASP A 29 4.37 3.12 38.45
N ILE A 30 3.23 2.61 37.90
CA ILE A 30 2.94 1.18 37.84
C ILE A 30 3.33 0.59 36.47
N LEU A 31 2.90 1.23 35.39
CA LEU A 31 3.13 0.69 34.04
C LEU A 31 4.62 0.49 33.71
N PRO A 32 5.56 1.34 34.08
CA PRO A 32 6.98 1.10 33.83
C PRO A 32 7.51 -0.17 34.52
N MET A 33 7.08 -0.47 35.77
CA MET A 33 7.42 -1.71 36.46
C MET A 33 6.86 -2.93 35.73
N PHE A 34 5.59 -2.83 35.30
CA PHE A 34 4.94 -3.90 34.58
C PHE A 34 5.58 -4.11 33.20
N GLN A 35 5.94 -3.04 32.51
CA GLN A 35 6.64 -3.11 31.23
C GLN A 35 7.95 -3.89 31.34
N ALA A 36 8.72 -3.62 32.38
CA ALA A 36 10.01 -4.28 32.60
C ALA A 36 9.86 -5.75 33.01
N ASN A 37 8.86 -6.10 33.84
CA ASN A 37 8.87 -7.39 34.55
C ASN A 37 7.63 -8.28 34.32
N CYS A 38 6.51 -7.75 33.84
CA CYS A 38 5.24 -8.47 33.75
C CYS A 38 4.67 -8.54 32.31
N LEU A 39 4.69 -7.43 31.56
CA LEU A 39 4.11 -7.33 30.24
C LEU A 39 4.78 -8.21 29.18
N PRO A 40 6.04 -8.61 29.26
CA PRO A 40 6.58 -9.59 28.32
C PRO A 40 5.79 -10.90 28.24
N CYS A 41 5.00 -11.22 29.30
CA CYS A 41 4.17 -12.43 29.37
C CYS A 41 2.66 -12.14 29.51
N HIS A 42 2.27 -10.97 30.03
CA HIS A 42 0.91 -10.59 30.40
C HIS A 42 0.44 -9.33 29.67
N ASN A 43 0.48 -9.35 28.34
CA ASN A 43 0.01 -8.29 27.45
C ASN A 43 -1.18 -8.76 26.60
N GLN A 44 -1.74 -7.88 25.80
CA GLN A 44 -2.90 -8.20 24.95
C GLN A 44 -2.64 -9.35 23.97
N THR A 45 -1.40 -9.51 23.49
CA THR A 45 -1.05 -10.56 22.50
C THR A 45 -0.56 -11.85 23.16
N ARG A 46 -0.06 -11.78 24.41
CA ARG A 46 0.44 -12.91 25.20
C ARG A 46 -0.20 -12.95 26.57
N ALA A 47 -1.48 -12.97 26.66
CA ALA A 47 -2.20 -13.07 27.93
C ALA A 47 -2.05 -14.47 28.54
N LYS A 48 -0.87 -14.77 29.13
CA LYS A 48 -0.70 -16.03 29.86
C LYS A 48 -1.72 -16.13 30.98
N ALA A 49 -2.38 -17.28 31.10
CA ALA A 49 -3.51 -17.49 32.00
C ALA A 49 -4.62 -16.43 31.86
N GLY A 50 -4.84 -15.94 30.64
CA GLY A 50 -5.88 -14.94 30.36
C GLY A 50 -5.62 -13.53 30.93
N LEU A 51 -4.49 -13.30 31.61
CA LEU A 51 -4.21 -12.05 32.32
C LEU A 51 -3.49 -11.03 31.43
N ASN A 52 -4.10 -9.85 31.30
CA ASN A 52 -3.52 -8.68 30.64
C ASN A 52 -3.32 -7.55 31.67
N LEU A 53 -2.08 -7.07 31.79
CA LEU A 53 -1.69 -6.04 32.77
C LEU A 53 -1.41 -4.65 32.12
N GLU A 54 -1.76 -4.45 30.86
CA GLU A 54 -1.50 -3.18 30.16
C GLU A 54 -2.37 -2.02 30.61
N THR A 55 -3.54 -2.31 31.17
CA THR A 55 -4.46 -1.27 31.65
C THR A 55 -5.05 -1.61 33.01
N PRO A 56 -5.42 -0.60 33.83
CA PRO A 56 -6.15 -0.85 35.06
C PRO A 56 -7.41 -1.69 34.88
N ALA A 57 -8.16 -1.43 33.82
CA ALA A 57 -9.40 -2.16 33.53
C ALA A 57 -9.15 -3.64 33.21
N SER A 58 -8.11 -3.98 32.43
CA SER A 58 -7.77 -5.38 32.14
C SER A 58 -7.20 -6.10 33.38
N LEU A 59 -6.39 -5.42 34.17
CA LEU A 59 -5.87 -5.96 35.45
C LEU A 59 -7.01 -6.25 36.42
N LEU A 60 -7.96 -5.34 36.59
CA LEU A 60 -9.12 -5.53 37.48
C LEU A 60 -10.03 -6.66 37.01
N ARG A 61 -10.18 -6.84 35.69
CA ARG A 61 -10.92 -7.98 35.12
C ARG A 61 -10.23 -9.30 35.44
N GLY A 62 -8.89 -9.32 35.40
CA GLY A 62 -8.05 -10.50 35.70
C GLY A 62 -7.96 -11.50 34.57
N GLY A 63 -7.61 -12.74 34.93
CA GLY A 63 -7.42 -13.86 34.05
C GLY A 63 -8.15 -15.12 34.49
N ASP A 64 -7.66 -16.29 34.12
CA ASP A 64 -8.26 -17.60 34.39
C ASP A 64 -8.44 -17.90 35.90
N THR A 65 -7.58 -17.29 36.75
CA THR A 65 -7.60 -17.47 38.21
C THR A 65 -8.44 -16.42 38.94
N GLY A 66 -9.11 -15.51 38.24
CA GLY A 66 -9.95 -14.45 38.79
C GLY A 66 -9.36 -13.04 38.64
N PRO A 67 -9.96 -12.03 39.34
CA PRO A 67 -9.52 -10.65 39.28
C PRO A 67 -8.04 -10.50 39.65
N GLY A 68 -7.26 -9.76 38.86
CA GLY A 68 -5.84 -9.53 39.15
C GLY A 68 -5.63 -8.63 40.35
N ALA A 69 -6.51 -7.65 40.56
CA ALA A 69 -6.52 -6.81 41.77
C ALA A 69 -7.95 -6.56 42.25
N VAL A 70 -8.08 -6.34 43.56
CA VAL A 70 -9.33 -5.97 44.23
C VAL A 70 -9.21 -4.52 44.69
N VAL A 71 -10.08 -3.67 44.15
CA VAL A 71 -10.07 -2.22 44.41
C VAL A 71 -10.09 -1.92 45.91
N GLY A 72 -9.15 -1.12 46.38
CA GLY A 72 -9.02 -0.74 47.78
C GLY A 72 -8.54 -1.86 48.73
N LYS A 73 -8.27 -3.07 48.18
CA LYS A 73 -7.86 -4.21 49.00
C LYS A 73 -6.56 -4.84 48.45
N PRO A 74 -5.42 -4.22 48.69
CA PRO A 74 -4.15 -4.74 48.18
C PRO A 74 -3.80 -6.12 48.75
N ALA A 75 -4.11 -6.39 50.01
CA ALA A 75 -3.86 -7.69 50.65
C ALA A 75 -4.67 -8.84 50.00
N ASP A 76 -5.79 -8.56 49.33
CA ASP A 76 -6.62 -9.56 48.63
C ASP A 76 -6.29 -9.66 47.14
N SER A 77 -5.40 -8.79 46.63
CA SER A 77 -5.11 -8.66 45.19
C SER A 77 -4.09 -9.70 44.73
N LEU A 78 -4.46 -10.55 43.80
CA LEU A 78 -3.65 -11.67 43.31
C LEU A 78 -2.35 -11.21 42.64
N VAL A 79 -2.35 -10.14 41.87
CA VAL A 79 -1.17 -9.58 41.22
C VAL A 79 -0.07 -9.22 42.25
N LEU A 80 -0.47 -8.67 43.40
CA LEU A 80 0.46 -8.28 44.44
C LEU A 80 0.98 -9.51 45.22
N LYS A 81 0.09 -10.45 45.57
CA LYS A 81 0.44 -11.68 46.26
C LYS A 81 1.41 -12.52 45.44
N SER A 82 1.15 -12.68 44.14
CA SER A 82 2.03 -13.45 43.25
C SER A 82 3.39 -12.77 43.06
N ALA A 83 3.43 -11.44 42.89
CA ALA A 83 4.65 -10.68 42.76
C ALA A 83 5.46 -10.62 44.07
N ALA A 84 4.79 -10.74 45.24
CA ALA A 84 5.44 -10.80 46.55
C ALA A 84 5.78 -12.24 47.00
N HIS A 85 5.59 -13.24 46.15
CA HIS A 85 5.84 -14.67 46.42
C HIS A 85 5.04 -15.22 47.60
N GLN A 86 3.82 -14.69 47.78
CA GLN A 86 2.94 -15.11 48.90
C GLN A 86 1.97 -16.23 48.50
N VAL A 87 2.01 -16.67 47.24
CA VAL A 87 1.20 -17.78 46.71
C VAL A 87 2.16 -18.80 46.11
N GLU A 88 2.26 -19.98 46.73
CA GLU A 88 3.29 -20.98 46.46
C GLU A 88 3.30 -21.46 44.99
N ASP A 89 2.13 -21.66 44.38
CA ASP A 89 1.97 -22.13 43.00
C ASP A 89 1.91 -21.01 41.98
N LEU A 90 1.96 -19.73 42.34
CA LEU A 90 1.78 -18.57 41.46
C LEU A 90 2.86 -17.50 41.65
N VAL A 91 4.10 -17.92 41.85
CA VAL A 91 5.26 -17.02 41.98
C VAL A 91 5.54 -16.33 40.64
N MET A 92 5.56 -14.97 40.64
CA MET A 92 5.79 -14.14 39.45
C MET A 92 6.85 -13.05 39.69
N PRO A 93 7.81 -12.90 38.77
CA PRO A 93 8.05 -13.73 37.58
C PRO A 93 8.58 -15.13 37.94
N PRO A 94 8.31 -16.16 37.15
CA PRO A 94 8.81 -17.48 37.40
C PRO A 94 10.35 -17.53 37.26
N ALA A 95 11.04 -18.29 38.12
CA ALA A 95 12.47 -18.46 38.04
C ALA A 95 12.94 -19.00 36.67
N GLY A 96 14.03 -18.45 36.14
CA GLY A 96 14.57 -18.83 34.82
C GLY A 96 13.69 -18.43 33.61
N ASN A 97 12.84 -17.40 33.76
CA ASN A 97 12.02 -16.91 32.65
C ASN A 97 12.88 -16.37 31.48
N LYS A 98 12.43 -16.61 30.25
CA LYS A 98 13.16 -16.21 29.03
C LYS A 98 13.12 -14.69 28.74
N SER A 99 12.38 -13.92 29.51
CA SER A 99 12.18 -12.49 29.32
C SER A 99 13.12 -11.62 30.14
N ASN A 100 14.05 -12.23 30.93
CA ASN A 100 14.91 -11.55 31.88
C ASN A 100 14.15 -10.68 32.93
N ALA A 101 12.88 -11.00 33.14
CA ALA A 101 12.08 -10.31 34.15
C ALA A 101 12.62 -10.66 35.55
N ARG A 102 12.81 -9.64 36.38
CA ARG A 102 13.25 -9.78 37.75
C ARG A 102 12.10 -9.66 38.74
N ASP A 103 12.32 -10.14 39.95
CA ASP A 103 11.42 -9.91 41.04
C ASP A 103 11.26 -8.40 41.33
N LEU A 104 10.05 -7.99 41.73
CA LEU A 104 9.83 -6.63 42.19
C LEU A 104 10.52 -6.39 43.55
N THR A 105 11.12 -5.23 43.69
CA THR A 105 11.73 -4.86 44.97
C THR A 105 10.67 -4.62 46.06
N PRO A 106 11.02 -4.68 47.36
CA PRO A 106 10.10 -4.34 48.44
C PRO A 106 9.43 -2.97 48.28
N GLU A 107 10.15 -2.01 47.72
CA GLU A 107 9.69 -0.65 47.46
C GLU A 107 8.72 -0.60 46.31
N GLU A 108 9.01 -1.33 45.19
CA GLU A 108 8.10 -1.44 44.03
C GLU A 108 6.81 -2.14 44.44
N LEU A 109 6.87 -3.18 45.24
CA LEU A 109 5.68 -3.82 45.82
C LEU A 109 4.88 -2.84 46.69
N GLY A 110 5.56 -1.96 47.44
CA GLY A 110 4.93 -0.92 48.21
C GLY A 110 4.22 0.15 47.36
N VAL A 111 4.77 0.48 46.18
CA VAL A 111 4.13 1.37 45.22
C VAL A 111 2.86 0.72 44.63
N LEU A 112 2.95 -0.56 44.27
CA LEU A 112 1.81 -1.34 43.76
C LEU A 112 0.70 -1.48 44.80
N TRP A 113 1.09 -1.73 46.09
CA TRP A 113 0.17 -1.78 47.23
C TRP A 113 -0.63 -0.49 47.32
N ARG A 114 0.09 0.68 47.39
CA ARG A 114 -0.57 1.98 47.52
C ARG A 114 -1.47 2.33 46.38
N TRP A 115 -1.07 2.01 45.15
CA TRP A 115 -1.93 2.23 43.96
C TRP A 115 -3.25 1.46 44.06
N ILE A 116 -3.20 0.19 44.46
CA ILE A 116 -4.41 -0.64 44.67
C ILE A 116 -5.26 -0.08 45.81
N GLU A 117 -4.64 0.33 46.93
CA GLU A 117 -5.28 0.92 48.08
C GLU A 117 -5.98 2.23 47.71
N GLN A 118 -5.39 3.08 46.87
CA GLN A 118 -5.95 4.32 46.34
C GLN A 118 -7.04 4.09 45.28
N GLY A 119 -7.44 2.88 45.01
CA GLY A 119 -8.56 2.54 44.14
C GLY A 119 -8.16 2.02 42.75
N ALA A 120 -6.90 1.73 42.48
CA ALA A 120 -6.40 1.13 41.21
C ALA A 120 -6.88 1.90 39.98
N LYS A 121 -6.87 3.24 40.05
CA LYS A 121 -7.41 4.13 39.01
C LYS A 121 -6.37 4.37 37.90
N ALA A 122 -6.88 4.58 36.70
CA ALA A 122 -6.09 5.17 35.62
C ALA A 122 -5.83 6.66 35.98
N ASP A 123 -4.60 7.09 35.91
CA ASP A 123 -4.24 8.51 35.95
C ASP A 123 -4.54 9.16 34.58
N ARG A 124 -4.72 10.45 34.56
CA ARG A 124 -4.64 11.20 33.30
C ARG A 124 -3.20 11.11 32.82
N ALA A 125 -2.99 10.51 31.65
CA ALA A 125 -1.69 10.45 31.03
C ALA A 125 -1.09 11.87 30.94
N VAL A 126 -0.10 12.16 31.77
CA VAL A 126 0.81 13.28 31.52
C VAL A 126 1.73 12.80 30.40
N VAL A 127 1.35 13.11 29.17
CA VAL A 127 2.22 12.87 28.03
C VAL A 127 3.38 13.83 28.18
N VAL A 128 4.49 13.37 28.70
CA VAL A 128 5.76 14.07 28.56
C VAL A 128 6.13 13.95 27.10
N GLU A 129 5.87 15.01 26.31
CA GLU A 129 6.40 15.05 24.96
C GLU A 129 7.92 14.89 25.06
N PRO A 130 8.51 13.96 24.27
CA PRO A 130 9.95 13.84 24.24
C PRO A 130 10.55 15.19 23.87
N ALA A 131 11.57 15.63 24.61
CA ALA A 131 12.32 16.81 24.26
C ALA A 131 13.06 16.55 22.94
N TRP A 132 12.48 17.03 21.83
CA TRP A 132 13.04 16.84 20.50
C TRP A 132 14.35 17.59 20.36
N LYS A 133 15.42 16.89 20.07
CA LYS A 133 16.67 17.49 19.63
C LYS A 133 16.68 17.57 18.11
N PRO A 134 17.13 18.71 17.52
CA PRO A 134 17.28 18.80 16.08
C PRO A 134 18.20 17.68 15.56
N ILE A 135 17.79 17.00 14.49
CA ILE A 135 18.63 16.02 13.83
C ILE A 135 19.71 16.76 13.03
N SER A 136 20.97 16.32 13.15
CA SER A 136 22.08 16.93 12.42
C SER A 136 21.83 16.91 10.91
N THR A 137 22.12 18.00 10.23
CA THR A 137 22.10 18.11 8.76
C THR A 137 23.16 17.23 8.09
N ASP A 138 24.19 16.81 8.83
CA ASP A 138 25.28 15.97 8.35
C ASP A 138 24.92 14.50 8.21
N TRP A 139 23.73 14.11 8.70
CA TRP A 139 23.26 12.74 8.55
C TRP A 139 22.97 12.44 7.08
N LYS A 140 23.75 11.54 6.49
CA LYS A 140 23.71 11.25 5.05
C LYS A 140 22.77 10.10 4.65
N SER A 141 22.57 9.12 5.52
CA SER A 141 21.79 7.90 5.21
C SER A 141 20.38 8.21 4.71
N SER A 142 19.97 7.55 3.64
CA SER A 142 18.63 7.64 3.06
C SER A 142 17.83 6.39 3.43
N PHE A 143 16.76 6.56 4.21
CA PHE A 143 15.96 5.46 4.75
C PHE A 143 14.77 5.06 3.89
N ALA A 144 14.28 5.97 3.07
CA ALA A 144 13.15 5.70 2.20
C ALA A 144 13.29 6.43 0.87
N VAL A 145 12.86 5.77 -0.20
CA VAL A 145 12.68 6.34 -1.54
C VAL A 145 11.31 5.95 -2.07
N ALA A 146 10.70 6.84 -2.86
CA ALA A 146 9.47 6.55 -3.58
C ALA A 146 9.53 7.20 -4.97
N LEU A 147 9.26 6.44 -6.02
CA LEU A 147 9.06 6.93 -7.38
C LEU A 147 7.61 7.35 -7.59
N ASP A 148 7.39 8.41 -8.35
CA ASP A 148 6.07 8.72 -8.87
C ASP A 148 5.60 7.66 -9.88
N SER A 149 4.33 7.67 -10.23
CA SER A 149 3.72 6.65 -11.10
C SER A 149 4.32 6.60 -12.49
N GLU A 150 4.87 7.72 -12.97
CA GLU A 150 5.49 7.83 -14.30
C GLU A 150 7.01 7.58 -14.27
N GLY A 151 7.62 7.41 -13.08
CA GLY A 151 9.07 7.27 -12.90
C GLY A 151 9.85 8.53 -13.31
N GLY A 152 9.20 9.70 -13.24
CA GLY A 152 9.79 10.99 -13.59
C GLY A 152 10.43 11.69 -12.43
N THR A 153 9.87 11.53 -11.24
CA THR A 153 10.40 12.10 -10.00
C THR A 153 10.55 11.04 -8.91
N VAL A 154 11.54 11.23 -8.06
CA VAL A 154 11.80 10.39 -6.89
C VAL A 154 11.82 11.25 -5.63
N ALA A 155 11.03 10.87 -4.64
CA ALA A 155 11.14 11.41 -3.29
C ALA A 155 12.19 10.62 -2.51
N VAL A 156 13.11 11.32 -1.85
CA VAL A 156 14.21 10.73 -1.08
C VAL A 156 14.20 11.31 0.33
N ALA A 157 14.15 10.43 1.32
CA ALA A 157 14.19 10.81 2.73
C ALA A 157 15.62 10.67 3.28
N ARG A 158 16.20 11.79 3.73
CA ARG A 158 17.47 11.84 4.49
C ARG A 158 17.18 12.37 5.89
N ALA A 159 17.37 11.52 6.87
CA ALA A 159 16.97 11.84 8.23
C ALA A 159 15.49 12.30 8.30
N ASN A 160 15.23 13.53 8.73
CA ASN A 160 13.90 14.13 8.82
C ASN A 160 13.56 15.08 7.65
N ARG A 161 14.32 15.04 6.56
CA ARG A 161 14.14 15.89 5.37
C ARG A 161 13.80 15.03 4.17
N VAL A 162 12.91 15.54 3.33
CA VAL A 162 12.52 14.89 2.07
C VAL A 162 12.75 15.86 0.93
N SER A 163 13.57 15.41 -0.03
CA SER A 163 13.79 16.09 -1.31
C SER A 163 13.08 15.32 -2.42
N VAL A 164 12.50 16.03 -3.37
CA VAL A 164 11.93 15.45 -4.59
C VAL A 164 12.85 15.84 -5.73
N LEU A 165 13.40 14.82 -6.40
CA LEU A 165 14.34 14.97 -7.49
C LEU A 165 13.76 14.48 -8.79
N GLU A 166 14.18 15.06 -9.87
CA GLU A 166 13.91 14.58 -11.23
C GLU A 166 14.85 13.42 -11.57
N VAL A 167 14.30 12.27 -11.97
CA VAL A 167 15.05 11.03 -12.22
C VAL A 167 16.02 11.20 -13.41
N ALA A 168 15.65 11.98 -14.42
CA ALA A 168 16.46 12.16 -15.62
C ALA A 168 17.74 12.99 -15.36
N THR A 169 17.69 13.97 -14.45
CA THR A 169 18.78 14.93 -14.25
C THR A 169 19.40 14.89 -12.86
N GLY A 170 18.72 14.30 -11.87
CA GLY A 170 19.08 14.38 -10.46
C GLY A 170 18.83 15.75 -9.81
N LYS A 171 18.25 16.70 -10.56
CA LYS A 171 17.94 18.04 -10.06
C LYS A 171 16.84 18.00 -9.02
N THR A 172 17.03 18.68 -7.89
CA THR A 172 15.98 18.85 -6.89
C THR A 172 14.89 19.77 -7.46
N VAL A 173 13.68 19.22 -7.61
CA VAL A 173 12.50 19.94 -8.11
C VAL A 173 11.53 20.31 -6.98
N GLY A 174 11.78 19.86 -5.76
CA GLY A 174 10.99 20.22 -4.60
C GLY A 174 11.58 19.71 -3.29
N ARG A 175 11.17 20.35 -2.20
CA ARG A 175 11.46 19.88 -0.84
C ARG A 175 10.18 19.95 -0.03
N LEU A 176 9.97 18.93 0.79
CA LEU A 176 8.87 18.94 1.75
C LEU A 176 9.33 19.71 2.98
N GLN A 177 8.73 20.85 3.21
CA GLN A 177 9.15 21.74 4.29
C GLN A 177 7.95 22.11 5.15
N ASP A 178 8.05 21.85 6.45
CA ASP A 178 7.14 22.37 7.44
C ASP A 178 7.77 23.62 8.08
N PRO A 179 7.18 24.81 7.89
CA PRO A 179 7.72 26.03 8.48
C PRO A 179 7.85 26.00 10.02
N SER A 180 7.04 25.16 10.67
CA SER A 180 7.10 25.00 12.14
C SER A 180 8.28 24.15 12.61
N LEU A 181 9.00 23.48 11.70
CA LEU A 181 10.11 22.56 11.98
C LEU A 181 11.45 23.03 11.37
N ASP A 182 11.65 24.31 11.22
CA ASP A 182 12.88 24.88 10.63
C ASP A 182 13.20 24.28 9.24
N GLY A 183 12.15 24.08 8.44
CA GLY A 183 12.25 23.55 7.07
C GLY A 183 12.47 22.03 6.99
N ALA A 184 12.43 21.28 8.09
CA ALA A 184 12.35 19.82 8.06
C ALA A 184 10.95 19.35 7.64
N SER A 185 10.86 18.15 7.10
CA SER A 185 9.57 17.55 6.72
C SER A 185 8.87 16.87 7.90
N GLN A 186 9.61 16.37 8.88
CA GLN A 186 9.09 15.74 10.09
C GLN A 186 9.98 16.02 11.30
N ARG A 187 9.46 15.75 12.52
CA ARG A 187 10.21 15.89 13.77
C ARG A 187 11.30 14.85 13.91
N ASP A 188 11.02 13.61 13.52
CA ASP A 188 11.93 12.47 13.59
C ASP A 188 12.29 11.97 12.18
N VAL A 189 13.14 10.95 12.12
CA VAL A 189 13.57 10.29 10.89
C VAL A 189 12.36 9.81 10.08
N VAL A 190 12.36 10.12 8.80
CA VAL A 190 11.36 9.62 7.84
C VAL A 190 11.72 8.21 7.44
N GLY A 191 10.96 7.23 7.94
CA GLY A 191 11.21 5.80 7.70
C GLY A 191 10.47 5.24 6.48
N ALA A 192 9.39 5.90 6.04
CA ALA A 192 8.62 5.45 4.87
C ALA A 192 8.10 6.62 4.04
N LEU A 193 8.04 6.40 2.73
CA LEU A 193 7.51 7.31 1.72
C LEU A 193 6.59 6.54 0.77
N ALA A 194 5.50 7.18 0.34
CA ALA A 194 4.64 6.65 -0.70
C ALA A 194 3.98 7.77 -1.51
N PHE A 195 4.01 7.69 -2.84
CA PHE A 195 3.18 8.51 -3.72
C PHE A 195 1.80 7.88 -3.89
N SER A 196 0.76 8.71 -4.00
CA SER A 196 -0.54 8.23 -4.45
C SER A 196 -0.50 7.80 -5.93
N PRO A 197 -1.41 6.92 -6.38
CA PRO A 197 -1.43 6.46 -7.77
C PRO A 197 -1.65 7.55 -8.82
N ASP A 198 -2.18 8.71 -8.42
CA ASP A 198 -2.41 9.90 -9.25
C ASP A 198 -1.30 10.96 -9.10
N ASP A 199 -0.25 10.69 -8.31
CA ASP A 199 0.87 11.59 -8.00
C ASP A 199 0.47 12.94 -7.39
N GLN A 200 -0.77 13.08 -6.88
CA GLN A 200 -1.22 14.30 -6.23
C GLN A 200 -0.84 14.36 -4.76
N TRP A 201 -0.60 13.19 -4.14
CA TRP A 201 -0.25 13.08 -2.74
C TRP A 201 1.08 12.38 -2.55
N LEU A 202 1.80 12.80 -1.52
CA LEU A 202 2.99 12.13 -1.00
C LEU A 202 2.80 11.95 0.51
N ALA A 203 2.82 10.71 0.98
CA ALA A 203 2.78 10.40 2.40
C ALA A 203 4.19 10.20 2.93
N THR A 204 4.47 10.72 4.13
CA THR A 204 5.73 10.53 4.86
C THR A 204 5.42 10.02 6.25
N ALA A 205 6.17 9.04 6.75
CA ALA A 205 5.96 8.43 8.06
C ALA A 205 7.19 8.54 8.94
N GLY A 206 6.95 8.77 10.22
CA GLY A 206 7.97 8.89 11.27
C GLY A 206 7.45 8.43 12.63
N PHE A 207 8.00 8.98 13.70
CA PHE A 207 7.60 8.63 15.06
C PHE A 207 6.22 9.21 15.40
N ARG A 208 5.25 8.33 15.60
CA ARG A 208 3.87 8.64 16.00
C ARG A 208 3.10 9.58 15.08
N GLU A 209 3.59 9.83 13.85
CA GLU A 209 2.90 10.69 12.90
C GLU A 209 3.08 10.20 11.46
N VAL A 210 2.05 10.43 10.65
CA VAL A 210 2.10 10.37 9.19
C VAL A 210 1.68 11.72 8.66
N ARG A 211 2.43 12.26 7.70
CA ARG A 211 2.14 13.54 7.08
C ARG A 211 1.74 13.35 5.64
N LEU A 212 0.65 14.01 5.27
CA LEU A 212 0.10 14.02 3.92
C LEU A 212 0.44 15.36 3.25
N TRP A 213 1.24 15.26 2.21
CA TRP A 213 1.66 16.39 1.38
C TRP A 213 0.88 16.37 0.09
N GLN A 214 0.38 17.53 -0.32
CA GLN A 214 -0.36 17.69 -1.56
C GLN A 214 0.40 18.56 -2.55
N ARG A 215 0.41 18.18 -3.82
CA ARG A 215 0.94 19.03 -4.90
C ARG A 215 0.05 20.24 -5.12
N ARG A 216 0.61 21.46 -5.07
CA ARG A 216 -0.12 22.65 -5.45
C ARG A 216 -0.40 22.65 -6.94
N PRO A 217 -1.51 23.26 -7.41
CA PRO A 217 -1.68 23.55 -8.82
C PRO A 217 -0.60 24.54 -9.29
N VAL A 218 -0.40 24.62 -10.62
CA VAL A 218 0.44 25.67 -11.23
C VAL A 218 -0.06 27.03 -10.80
N THR A 219 0.86 27.92 -10.38
CA THR A 219 0.49 29.26 -9.95
C THR A 219 0.47 30.20 -11.13
N VAL A 220 -0.64 30.89 -11.31
CA VAL A 220 -0.84 31.93 -12.32
C VAL A 220 -1.14 33.24 -11.56
N GLU A 221 -0.20 34.17 -11.59
CA GLU A 221 -0.27 35.42 -10.85
C GLU A 221 -0.42 36.61 -11.82
N PRO A 222 -1.47 37.45 -11.71
CA PRO A 222 -1.57 38.68 -12.49
C PRO A 222 -0.53 39.67 -12.01
N LEU A 223 0.33 40.13 -12.94
CA LEU A 223 1.32 41.18 -12.66
C LEU A 223 0.87 42.55 -13.13
N VAL A 224 0.23 42.61 -14.30
CA VAL A 224 -0.33 43.79 -14.91
C VAL A 224 -1.73 43.51 -15.34
N SER A 225 -2.68 44.33 -14.95
CA SER A 225 -4.07 44.28 -15.43
C SER A 225 -4.37 45.51 -16.27
N VAL A 226 -5.02 45.30 -17.41
CA VAL A 226 -5.40 46.35 -18.37
C VAL A 226 -6.92 46.45 -18.43
N PRO A 227 -7.51 47.63 -18.34
CA PRO A 227 -8.95 47.82 -18.50
C PRO A 227 -9.44 47.32 -19.85
N ALA A 228 -10.63 46.76 -19.94
CA ALA A 228 -11.19 46.16 -21.17
C ALA A 228 -11.22 47.15 -22.36
N LYS A 229 -11.39 48.45 -22.09
CA LYS A 229 -11.36 49.46 -23.13
C LYS A 229 -9.97 49.74 -23.75
N ALA A 230 -8.88 49.26 -23.09
CA ALA A 230 -7.50 49.37 -23.54
C ALA A 230 -6.87 48.03 -23.88
N SER A 231 -7.70 47.07 -24.28
CA SER A 231 -7.28 45.71 -24.62
C SER A 231 -6.18 45.71 -25.69
N TRP A 232 -5.17 44.86 -25.46
CA TRP A 232 -4.03 44.72 -26.37
C TRP A 232 -4.37 43.83 -27.55
N VAL A 233 -3.89 44.24 -28.76
CA VAL A 233 -4.00 43.46 -30.00
C VAL A 233 -2.68 42.80 -30.39
N ALA A 234 -1.56 43.33 -29.95
CA ALA A 234 -0.21 42.78 -30.10
C ALA A 234 0.63 43.05 -28.86
N ALA A 235 1.52 42.15 -28.54
CA ALA A 235 2.51 42.34 -27.48
C ALA A 235 3.80 41.58 -27.81
N ALA A 236 4.92 42.09 -27.27
CA ALA A 236 6.22 41.44 -27.32
C ALA A 236 7.04 41.74 -26.05
N PHE A 237 7.65 40.74 -25.47
CA PHE A 237 8.60 40.87 -24.37
C PHE A 237 10.00 41.21 -24.87
N SER A 238 10.75 42.01 -24.11
CA SER A 238 12.19 42.14 -24.31
C SER A 238 12.87 40.76 -24.09
N PRO A 239 14.04 40.50 -24.70
CA PRO A 239 14.70 39.20 -24.60
C PRO A 239 15.05 38.78 -23.18
N ASP A 240 15.24 39.72 -22.28
CA ASP A 240 15.52 39.52 -20.86
C ASP A 240 14.26 39.43 -19.98
N GLY A 241 13.06 39.63 -20.58
CA GLY A 241 11.79 39.64 -19.87
C GLY A 241 11.53 40.86 -18.99
N THR A 242 12.42 41.89 -19.03
CA THR A 242 12.32 43.07 -18.16
C THR A 242 11.34 44.12 -18.63
N ALA A 243 10.93 44.07 -19.89
CA ALA A 243 9.95 44.97 -20.49
C ALA A 243 8.94 44.23 -21.38
N VAL A 244 7.74 44.79 -21.51
CA VAL A 244 6.72 44.39 -22.47
C VAL A 244 6.29 45.58 -23.31
N ALA A 245 6.37 45.46 -24.62
CA ALA A 245 5.74 46.36 -25.58
C ALA A 245 4.36 45.83 -25.95
N SER A 246 3.37 46.68 -26.00
CA SER A 246 2.01 46.33 -26.40
C SER A 246 1.34 47.39 -27.24
N VAL A 247 0.46 46.99 -28.17
CA VAL A 247 -0.31 47.88 -28.99
C VAL A 247 -1.78 47.65 -28.70
N THR A 248 -2.52 48.74 -28.42
CA THR A 248 -3.97 48.71 -28.24
C THR A 248 -4.70 48.76 -29.56
N ALA A 249 -5.98 48.36 -29.58
CA ALA A 249 -6.86 48.51 -30.72
C ALA A 249 -7.05 49.98 -31.20
N SER A 250 -6.71 50.93 -30.35
CA SER A 250 -6.74 52.37 -30.71
C SER A 250 -5.40 52.91 -31.26
N GLY A 251 -4.41 52.05 -31.50
CA GLY A 251 -3.12 52.44 -32.08
C GLY A 251 -2.14 53.06 -31.07
N ILE A 252 -2.33 52.86 -29.77
CA ILE A 252 -1.40 53.30 -28.75
C ILE A 252 -0.38 52.19 -28.53
N LEU A 253 0.89 52.54 -28.81
CA LEU A 253 2.03 51.69 -28.39
C LEU A 253 2.44 52.06 -26.96
N GLU A 254 2.47 51.07 -26.10
CA GLU A 254 2.95 51.24 -24.73
C GLU A 254 4.15 50.31 -24.48
N VAL A 255 5.15 50.82 -23.79
CA VAL A 255 6.27 50.02 -23.26
C VAL A 255 6.23 50.14 -21.76
N ARG A 256 6.06 49.03 -21.09
CA ARG A 256 6.00 48.90 -19.63
C ARG A 256 7.15 48.06 -19.11
N SER A 257 7.72 48.48 -17.98
CA SER A 257 8.64 47.63 -17.24
C SER A 257 7.89 46.50 -16.54
N ASN A 258 8.49 45.36 -16.49
CA ASN A 258 8.00 44.27 -15.66
C ASN A 258 8.11 44.68 -14.19
N PRO A 259 7.06 44.51 -13.35
CA PRO A 259 7.10 44.86 -11.92
C PRO A 259 8.20 44.14 -11.12
N LEU A 260 8.75 43.05 -11.69
CA LEU A 260 9.87 42.34 -11.06
C LEU A 260 11.25 42.98 -11.31
N SER A 261 11.37 43.86 -12.26
CA SER A 261 12.58 44.62 -12.55
C SER A 261 12.46 46.05 -12.02
N ARG A 262 13.30 46.44 -11.07
CA ARG A 262 13.36 47.80 -10.48
C ARG A 262 13.94 48.88 -11.43
N LEU A 263 14.04 48.59 -12.75
CA LEU A 263 14.89 49.37 -13.64
C LEU A 263 14.23 50.52 -14.42
N LEU A 264 12.89 50.60 -14.42
CA LEU A 264 12.21 51.76 -15.06
C LEU A 264 11.34 52.47 -14.05
N GLY A 265 11.70 53.69 -13.73
CA GLY A 265 10.89 54.53 -12.86
C GLY A 265 9.51 54.85 -13.51
N ALA A 266 8.54 54.87 -12.66
CA ALA A 266 7.18 55.35 -12.77
C ALA A 266 6.57 55.64 -14.16
N GLY A 267 5.77 54.65 -14.61
CA GLY A 267 4.74 54.82 -15.67
C GLY A 267 5.11 54.24 -17.03
N PRO A 268 4.11 53.84 -17.85
CA PRO A 268 4.36 53.32 -19.18
C PRO A 268 4.82 54.47 -20.12
N LEU A 269 5.85 54.21 -20.92
CA LEU A 269 6.17 55.07 -22.07
C LEU A 269 5.09 54.87 -23.12
N LYS A 270 4.49 55.92 -23.58
CA LYS A 270 3.39 55.89 -24.54
C LYS A 270 3.74 56.68 -25.82
N GLY A 271 3.29 56.16 -26.94
CA GLY A 271 3.32 56.89 -28.21
C GLY A 271 2.13 56.51 -29.08
N THR A 272 1.49 57.47 -29.69
CA THR A 272 0.44 57.18 -30.69
C THR A 272 1.12 57.01 -32.05
N PHE A 273 0.80 55.88 -32.71
CA PHE A 273 1.37 55.63 -34.00
C PHE A 273 0.27 55.47 -35.03
N PRO A 274 0.44 55.96 -36.27
CA PRO A 274 -0.58 55.89 -37.28
C PRO A 274 -0.73 54.47 -37.77
N VAL A 275 -1.80 53.80 -37.37
CA VAL A 275 -2.10 52.44 -37.80
C VAL A 275 -3.02 52.49 -39.02
N THR A 276 -2.56 51.93 -40.13
CA THR A 276 -3.37 51.79 -41.36
C THR A 276 -4.16 50.50 -41.36
N SER A 277 -3.77 49.47 -40.56
CA SER A 277 -4.49 48.22 -40.37
C SER A 277 -4.11 47.55 -39.05
N PHE A 278 -5.08 47.19 -38.19
CA PHE A 278 -4.87 46.52 -36.90
C PHE A 278 -4.76 45.02 -37.02
N SER A 279 -5.08 44.41 -38.16
CA SER A 279 -5.11 42.95 -38.32
C SER A 279 -3.73 42.28 -38.43
N THR A 280 -2.66 43.06 -38.62
CA THR A 280 -1.30 42.53 -38.88
C THR A 280 -0.20 43.31 -38.17
N VAL A 281 -0.48 43.79 -36.96
CA VAL A 281 0.57 44.44 -36.15
C VAL A 281 1.56 43.42 -35.60
N ARG A 282 2.86 43.62 -35.83
CA ARG A 282 3.96 42.82 -35.27
C ARG A 282 4.95 43.69 -34.51
N LEU A 283 5.43 43.18 -33.42
CA LEU A 283 6.43 43.80 -32.56
C LEU A 283 7.66 42.95 -32.48
N GLY A 284 8.84 43.52 -32.58
CA GLY A 284 10.13 42.84 -32.41
C GLY A 284 11.11 43.66 -31.63
N TRP A 285 11.76 43.07 -30.65
CA TRP A 285 12.82 43.69 -29.89
C TRP A 285 14.21 43.41 -30.48
N SER A 286 15.11 44.37 -30.37
CA SER A 286 16.54 44.11 -30.57
C SER A 286 17.07 43.17 -29.46
N SER A 287 18.12 42.40 -29.74
CA SER A 287 18.71 41.43 -28.79
C SER A 287 19.23 42.10 -27.49
N ASP A 288 19.56 43.39 -27.54
CA ASP A 288 19.98 44.17 -26.39
C ASP A 288 18.80 44.83 -25.61
N GLY A 289 17.57 44.64 -26.09
CA GLY A 289 16.35 45.16 -25.46
C GLY A 289 16.20 46.72 -25.51
N ARG A 290 17.00 47.40 -26.35
CA ARG A 290 17.01 48.87 -26.40
C ARG A 290 16.21 49.47 -27.56
N THR A 291 15.97 48.68 -28.58
CA THR A 291 15.27 49.09 -29.78
C THR A 291 14.08 48.18 -30.06
N LEU A 292 12.98 48.77 -30.46
CA LEU A 292 11.77 48.06 -30.82
C LEU A 292 11.43 48.36 -32.28
N ALA A 293 11.10 47.34 -33.07
CA ALA A 293 10.51 47.51 -34.36
C ALA A 293 9.01 47.23 -34.34
N VAL A 294 8.28 48.00 -35.10
CA VAL A 294 6.81 47.85 -35.27
C VAL A 294 6.52 47.70 -36.75
N VAL A 295 5.72 46.69 -37.10
CA VAL A 295 5.19 46.53 -38.48
C VAL A 295 3.68 46.57 -38.38
N SER A 296 3.06 47.37 -39.24
CA SER A 296 1.63 47.39 -39.42
C SER A 296 1.30 47.37 -40.94
N GLY A 297 0.70 46.26 -41.40
CA GLY A 297 0.52 46.06 -42.83
C GLY A 297 1.83 46.06 -43.61
N ARG A 298 2.03 47.06 -44.48
CA ARG A 298 3.27 47.24 -45.27
C ARG A 298 4.18 48.32 -44.74
N GLU A 299 3.96 48.91 -43.59
CA GLU A 299 4.76 49.98 -43.01
C GLU A 299 5.56 49.45 -41.83
N TRP A 300 6.86 49.81 -41.83
CA TRP A 300 7.81 49.42 -40.77
C TRP A 300 8.38 50.67 -40.11
N TRP A 301 8.47 50.69 -38.79
CA TRP A 301 9.05 51.74 -37.97
C TRP A 301 10.07 51.17 -37.01
N ASN A 302 11.14 51.91 -36.81
CA ASN A 302 12.01 51.68 -35.66
C ASN A 302 11.59 52.61 -34.53
N VAL A 303 11.45 52.13 -33.36
CA VAL A 303 11.04 52.85 -32.15
C VAL A 303 12.21 52.85 -31.16
N SER A 304 12.66 54.04 -30.78
CA SER A 304 13.69 54.23 -29.78
C SER A 304 13.07 54.73 -28.48
N MET A 305 13.49 54.21 -27.36
CA MET A 305 13.03 54.62 -26.04
C MET A 305 13.84 55.81 -25.57
N THR A 306 13.18 56.89 -25.22
CA THR A 306 13.77 58.12 -24.64
C THR A 306 13.35 58.28 -23.18
N LYS A 307 14.01 59.16 -22.43
CA LYS A 307 13.60 59.42 -21.03
C LYS A 307 12.18 59.99 -20.90
N THR A 308 11.63 60.60 -21.95
CA THR A 308 10.36 61.31 -21.97
C THR A 308 9.27 60.58 -22.78
N GLY A 309 9.57 59.49 -23.51
CA GLY A 309 8.57 58.79 -24.32
C GLY A 309 9.19 57.90 -25.40
N LEU A 310 8.36 57.53 -26.39
CA LEU A 310 8.77 56.77 -27.54
C LEU A 310 9.00 57.69 -28.73
N SER A 311 10.16 57.51 -29.41
CA SER A 311 10.47 58.23 -30.66
C SER A 311 10.41 57.27 -31.83
N PHE A 312 9.65 57.64 -32.88
CA PHE A 312 9.43 56.77 -34.06
C PHE A 312 10.33 57.30 -35.22
N SER A 313 10.91 56.36 -35.97
CA SER A 313 11.56 56.70 -37.23
C SER A 313 10.51 57.08 -38.28
N LYS A 314 10.96 57.65 -39.45
CA LYS A 314 10.13 57.69 -40.65
C LYS A 314 9.75 56.25 -41.03
N PRO A 315 8.50 56.04 -41.52
CA PRO A 315 8.09 54.71 -41.96
C PRO A 315 8.89 54.30 -43.21
N VAL A 316 9.23 53.00 -43.24
CA VAL A 316 9.76 52.35 -44.42
C VAL A 316 8.67 51.52 -45.03
N VAL A 317 8.36 51.78 -46.33
CA VAL A 317 7.28 51.03 -47.05
C VAL A 317 7.87 49.68 -47.51
N LEU A 318 7.29 48.58 -47.05
CA LEU A 318 7.66 47.25 -47.44
C LEU A 318 7.02 46.82 -48.77
N PRO A 319 7.66 45.97 -49.60
CA PRO A 319 7.10 45.51 -50.87
C PRO A 319 5.86 44.62 -50.72
N ALA A 320 5.74 43.94 -49.58
CA ALA A 320 4.59 43.10 -49.25
C ALA A 320 4.36 43.06 -47.71
N GLU A 321 3.26 42.45 -47.26
CA GLU A 321 3.07 42.23 -45.83
C GLU A 321 4.13 41.28 -45.27
N SER A 322 4.72 41.65 -44.14
CA SER A 322 5.77 40.89 -43.47
C SER A 322 5.20 39.64 -42.85
N THR A 323 5.85 38.47 -43.04
CA THR A 323 5.57 37.21 -42.35
C THR A 323 6.38 37.03 -41.07
N GLY A 324 7.50 37.75 -40.91
CA GLY A 324 8.36 37.73 -39.72
C GLY A 324 9.33 38.87 -39.72
N MET A 325 9.96 39.10 -38.55
CA MET A 325 10.93 40.12 -38.32
C MET A 325 11.90 39.67 -37.25
N ALA A 326 13.19 39.84 -37.49
CA ALA A 326 14.23 39.45 -36.56
C ALA A 326 15.37 40.47 -36.52
N TRP A 327 16.00 40.70 -35.37
CA TRP A 327 17.17 41.55 -35.18
C TRP A 327 18.45 40.79 -35.48
N ILE A 328 19.36 41.47 -36.24
CA ILE A 328 20.68 40.92 -36.52
C ILE A 328 21.64 41.33 -35.39
N PRO A 329 22.10 40.40 -34.54
CA PRO A 329 23.00 40.70 -33.45
C PRO A 329 24.35 41.23 -33.98
N GLY A 330 24.80 42.32 -33.38
CA GLY A 330 26.10 42.93 -33.67
C GLY A 330 26.16 43.92 -34.83
N GLU A 331 25.14 43.97 -35.74
CA GLU A 331 25.14 44.88 -36.90
C GLU A 331 24.14 46.04 -36.80
N ALA A 332 23.41 46.13 -35.72
CA ALA A 332 22.31 47.14 -35.55
C ALA A 332 21.37 47.23 -36.78
N GLN A 333 21.00 46.07 -37.30
CA GLN A 333 20.14 45.89 -38.48
C GLN A 333 18.95 45.00 -38.17
N TRP A 334 17.88 45.14 -38.99
CA TRP A 334 16.70 44.26 -38.99
C TRP A 334 16.60 43.42 -40.23
N CYS A 335 16.12 42.21 -40.07
CA CYS A 335 15.74 41.34 -41.15
C CYS A 335 14.21 41.21 -41.18
N VAL A 336 13.61 41.39 -42.35
CA VAL A 336 12.16 41.24 -42.58
C VAL A 336 11.96 40.16 -43.59
N THR A 337 11.01 39.28 -43.32
CA THR A 337 10.63 38.13 -44.20
C THR A 337 9.24 38.29 -44.81
N TYR A 338 9.12 37.79 -45.98
CA TYR A 338 7.86 37.84 -46.76
C TYR A 338 7.44 36.45 -47.22
N GLY A 339 6.15 36.26 -47.42
CA GLY A 339 5.59 35.04 -48.01
C GLY A 339 5.65 34.93 -49.54
N SER A 340 6.41 35.77 -50.25
CA SER A 340 6.52 35.82 -51.68
C SER A 340 7.95 35.74 -52.21
N ALA A 341 8.18 35.91 -53.50
CA ALA A 341 9.50 35.72 -54.16
C ALA A 341 10.65 36.58 -53.60
N HIS A 342 10.39 37.67 -52.90
CA HIS A 342 11.37 38.44 -52.14
C HIS A 342 11.40 37.99 -50.67
N ALA A 343 11.88 36.82 -50.44
CA ALA A 343 11.69 36.14 -49.19
C ALA A 343 12.30 36.83 -47.95
N VAL A 344 13.42 37.55 -48.10
CA VAL A 344 14.11 38.23 -46.99
C VAL A 344 14.75 39.52 -47.49
N GLN A 345 14.55 40.62 -46.76
CA GLN A 345 15.25 41.89 -46.98
C GLN A 345 15.85 42.40 -45.67
N ARG A 346 16.86 43.30 -45.76
CA ARG A 346 17.50 43.92 -44.60
C ARG A 346 17.07 45.38 -44.51
N LEU A 347 16.89 45.82 -43.28
CA LEU A 347 16.70 47.20 -42.91
C LEU A 347 17.95 47.69 -42.22
N ARG A 348 18.73 48.55 -42.89
CA ARG A 348 19.97 49.10 -42.40
C ARG A 348 19.79 50.60 -42.11
N ARG A 349 20.43 51.05 -41.03
CA ARG A 349 20.50 52.46 -40.68
C ARG A 349 21.62 53.14 -41.51
N THR A 350 21.30 54.14 -42.32
CA THR A 350 22.31 54.91 -43.00
C THR A 350 22.84 55.99 -42.05
N SER A 351 24.21 56.16 -42.02
CA SER A 351 24.83 57.25 -41.25
C SER A 351 24.82 58.53 -42.08
N ASP A 352 24.11 59.55 -41.65
CA ASP A 352 24.08 60.84 -42.23
C ASP A 352 24.92 61.87 -41.49
N GLY A 353 26.06 61.48 -40.89
CA GLY A 353 26.99 62.37 -40.21
C GLY A 353 26.45 63.30 -39.08
N ALA A 354 25.11 63.39 -38.96
CA ALA A 354 24.41 64.22 -37.96
C ALA A 354 23.63 63.43 -36.91
N GLY A 355 23.83 62.09 -36.83
CA GLY A 355 23.19 61.23 -35.80
C GLY A 355 21.75 60.85 -36.02
N SER A 356 21.08 61.32 -37.09
CA SER A 356 19.67 61.06 -37.45
C SER A 356 19.54 60.11 -38.65
N GLY A 357 20.29 59.02 -38.73
CA GLY A 357 20.28 58.10 -39.88
C GLY A 357 18.88 57.53 -40.18
N ASN A 358 18.52 57.57 -41.48
CA ASN A 358 17.32 56.99 -42.00
C ASN A 358 17.46 55.47 -42.13
N TRP A 359 16.36 54.74 -41.99
CA TRP A 359 16.33 53.30 -42.26
C TRP A 359 16.04 53.06 -43.76
N VAL A 360 16.83 52.22 -44.40
CA VAL A 360 16.70 51.90 -45.82
C VAL A 360 16.56 50.40 -45.98
N LEU A 361 15.68 49.99 -46.88
CA LEU A 361 15.48 48.60 -47.23
C LEU A 361 16.53 48.18 -48.28
N GLU A 362 17.28 47.15 -47.97
CA GLU A 362 18.30 46.55 -48.88
C GLU A 362 17.94 45.09 -49.17
N ASP A 363 18.16 44.65 -50.38
CA ASP A 363 17.99 43.25 -50.71
C ASP A 363 19.01 42.37 -49.94
N ALA A 364 18.56 41.34 -49.32
CA ALA A 364 19.43 40.31 -48.73
C ALA A 364 20.09 39.52 -49.88
N PRO A 365 21.32 38.94 -49.69
CA PRO A 365 21.88 38.02 -50.67
C PRO A 365 20.87 36.94 -51.04
N GLU A 366 20.86 36.53 -52.34
CA GLU A 366 19.90 35.51 -52.82
C GLU A 366 19.94 34.28 -51.94
N ILE A 367 18.80 34.04 -51.26
CA ILE A 367 18.61 32.83 -50.45
C ILE A 367 17.99 31.78 -51.36
N PRO A 368 18.68 30.66 -51.63
CA PRO A 368 18.15 29.66 -52.53
C PRO A 368 16.98 28.89 -51.88
N SER A 369 15.79 29.46 -51.94
CA SER A 369 14.57 28.80 -51.49
C SER A 369 13.46 29.12 -52.47
N ALA A 370 12.92 28.09 -53.13
CA ALA A 370 11.73 28.16 -53.94
C ALA A 370 10.44 28.13 -53.07
N ALA A 371 10.56 27.89 -51.77
CA ALA A 371 9.46 27.74 -50.83
C ALA A 371 9.12 29.04 -50.10
N ARG A 372 7.86 29.25 -49.77
CA ARG A 372 7.43 30.38 -48.94
C ARG A 372 8.09 30.33 -47.58
N VAL A 373 8.79 31.37 -47.16
CA VAL A 373 9.38 31.49 -45.84
C VAL A 373 8.27 31.69 -44.80
N LEU A 374 8.24 30.83 -43.80
CA LEU A 374 7.26 30.87 -42.71
C LEU A 374 7.82 31.43 -41.42
N ALA A 375 9.08 31.19 -41.13
CA ALA A 375 9.75 31.69 -39.95
C ALA A 375 11.22 32.07 -40.26
N ALA A 376 11.69 33.11 -39.61
CA ALA A 376 13.08 33.54 -39.67
C ALA A 376 13.53 33.96 -38.25
N GLU A 377 14.73 33.55 -37.84
CA GLU A 377 15.29 33.87 -36.54
C GLU A 377 16.81 33.95 -36.63
N PHE A 378 17.43 34.79 -35.79
CA PHE A 378 18.89 34.88 -35.66
C PHE A 378 19.33 34.20 -34.38
N ALA A 379 20.23 33.23 -34.50
CA ALA A 379 20.93 32.72 -33.34
C ALA A 379 22.01 33.70 -32.86
N THR A 380 22.38 33.63 -31.61
CA THR A 380 23.33 34.52 -30.93
C THR A 380 24.72 34.63 -31.59
N GLY A 381 25.03 33.81 -32.58
CA GLY A 381 26.25 33.89 -33.39
C GLY A 381 26.10 34.61 -34.72
N GLY A 382 24.99 35.33 -34.99
CA GLY A 382 24.74 36.02 -36.23
C GLY A 382 24.32 35.12 -37.41
N GLU A 383 24.01 33.86 -37.16
CA GLU A 383 23.51 32.92 -38.15
C GLU A 383 22.02 33.14 -38.38
N LEU A 384 21.59 33.29 -39.65
CA LEU A 384 20.16 33.37 -40.00
C LEU A 384 19.60 31.98 -40.22
N TRP A 385 18.51 31.70 -39.55
CA TRP A 385 17.77 30.48 -39.69
C TRP A 385 16.42 30.77 -40.40
N LEU A 386 16.15 30.07 -41.49
CA LEU A 386 14.95 30.21 -42.27
C LEU A 386 14.24 28.89 -42.35
N SER A 387 12.90 28.94 -42.33
CA SER A 387 12.06 27.80 -42.55
C SER A 387 11.11 28.03 -43.70
N GLY A 388 11.09 27.06 -44.64
CA GLY A 388 10.14 27.08 -45.78
C GLY A 388 8.87 26.31 -45.51
N SER A 389 7.86 26.60 -46.34
CA SER A 389 6.59 25.87 -46.37
C SER A 389 6.71 24.40 -46.80
N ASP A 390 7.88 24.01 -47.26
CA ASP A 390 8.28 22.66 -47.66
C ASP A 390 8.82 21.83 -46.47
N GLY A 391 8.90 22.42 -45.27
CA GLY A 391 9.48 21.78 -44.09
C GLY A 391 10.98 21.76 -44.02
N VAL A 392 11.66 22.53 -44.89
CA VAL A 392 13.13 22.62 -44.87
C VAL A 392 13.53 23.77 -43.97
N LEU A 393 14.35 23.46 -42.97
CA LEU A 393 15.04 24.42 -42.13
C LEU A 393 16.42 24.68 -42.71
N GLN A 394 16.73 25.93 -43.02
CA GLN A 394 18.00 26.38 -43.59
C GLN A 394 18.75 27.21 -42.57
N LYS A 395 20.00 26.89 -42.35
CA LYS A 395 20.95 27.73 -41.65
C LYS A 395 21.81 28.45 -42.67
N TRP A 396 21.76 29.74 -42.65
CA TRP A 396 22.50 30.58 -43.56
C TRP A 396 23.63 31.32 -42.81
N THR A 397 24.81 31.29 -43.38
CA THR A 397 26.00 32.08 -42.97
C THR A 397 26.54 32.76 -44.23
N PRO A 398 27.35 33.86 -44.12
CA PRO A 398 27.98 34.46 -45.26
C PRO A 398 28.84 33.50 -46.12
N ALA A 399 29.27 32.41 -45.51
CA ALA A 399 30.21 31.42 -46.17
C ALA A 399 29.51 30.16 -46.65
N SER A 400 28.30 29.82 -46.13
CA SER A 400 27.64 28.54 -46.42
C SER A 400 26.14 28.54 -46.10
N VAL A 401 25.41 27.69 -46.81
CA VAL A 401 24.02 27.34 -46.47
C VAL A 401 23.98 25.85 -46.15
N THR A 402 23.52 25.51 -44.96
CA THR A 402 23.23 24.14 -44.59
C THR A 402 21.74 23.96 -44.35
N GLN A 403 21.20 22.76 -44.65
CA GLN A 403 19.74 22.57 -44.58
C GLN A 403 19.43 21.20 -43.95
N ARG A 404 18.25 21.16 -43.33
CA ARG A 404 17.67 19.94 -42.76
C ARG A 404 16.16 19.94 -43.02
N ARG A 405 15.63 18.81 -43.44
CA ARG A 405 14.19 18.60 -43.54
C ARG A 405 13.65 18.17 -42.17
N LEU A 406 12.60 18.84 -41.70
CA LEU A 406 11.84 18.50 -40.51
C LEU A 406 10.58 17.75 -40.91
N SER A 407 9.86 17.22 -39.91
CA SER A 407 8.64 16.42 -40.15
C SER A 407 7.47 17.25 -40.74
N ALA A 408 7.47 18.56 -40.53
CA ALA A 408 6.48 19.48 -41.07
C ALA A 408 7.06 20.92 -41.18
N PRO A 409 6.38 21.87 -41.89
CA PRO A 409 6.80 23.25 -41.95
C PRO A 409 6.92 23.91 -40.56
N VAL A 410 7.93 24.74 -40.38
CA VAL A 410 8.15 25.45 -39.11
C VAL A 410 7.35 26.75 -39.06
N ARG A 411 6.56 26.93 -38.03
CA ARG A 411 5.83 28.18 -37.73
C ARG A 411 6.63 29.18 -36.94
N SER A 412 7.44 28.67 -35.99
CA SER A 412 8.26 29.49 -35.11
C SER A 412 9.51 28.73 -34.73
N LEU A 413 10.61 29.45 -34.66
CA LEU A 413 11.90 28.93 -34.23
C LEU A 413 12.34 29.72 -32.99
N LEU A 414 12.68 29.03 -31.94
CA LEU A 414 13.03 29.58 -30.66
C LEU A 414 14.41 29.10 -30.26
N TRP A 415 15.25 29.98 -29.73
CA TRP A 415 16.61 29.63 -29.30
C TRP A 415 16.79 29.87 -27.79
N ASP A 416 17.63 29.04 -27.18
CA ASP A 416 18.13 29.33 -25.83
C ASP A 416 19.04 30.59 -25.85
N ARG A 417 19.35 31.12 -24.68
CA ARG A 417 20.18 32.32 -24.58
C ARG A 417 21.59 32.12 -25.15
N SER A 418 22.10 30.89 -25.18
CA SER A 418 23.40 30.56 -25.75
C SER A 418 23.36 30.44 -27.30
N GLY A 419 22.20 30.31 -27.91
CA GLY A 419 21.99 29.98 -29.31
C GLY A 419 22.50 28.59 -29.72
N SER A 420 22.71 27.71 -28.75
CA SER A 420 23.25 26.38 -29.00
C SER A 420 22.12 25.36 -29.24
N ASN A 421 21.00 25.52 -28.55
CA ASN A 421 19.84 24.65 -28.66
C ASN A 421 18.63 25.47 -29.01
N GLY A 422 17.87 25.03 -29.99
CA GLY A 422 16.63 25.63 -30.45
C GLY A 422 15.47 24.67 -30.45
N VAL A 423 14.28 25.20 -30.56
CA VAL A 423 13.06 24.43 -30.74
C VAL A 423 12.31 24.97 -31.94
N ALA A 424 12.05 24.12 -32.92
CA ALA A 424 11.18 24.40 -34.06
C ALA A 424 9.76 24.00 -33.71
N VAL A 425 8.84 24.95 -33.69
CA VAL A 425 7.39 24.72 -33.57
C VAL A 425 6.83 24.48 -34.95
N LEU A 426 6.20 23.34 -35.17
CA LEU A 426 5.79 22.88 -36.49
C LEU A 426 4.29 23.14 -36.78
N ALA A 427 3.95 23.18 -38.06
CA ALA A 427 2.59 23.42 -38.50
C ALA A 427 1.63 22.27 -38.21
N ASP A 428 2.16 21.08 -37.99
CA ASP A 428 1.40 19.87 -37.64
C ASP A 428 1.02 19.76 -36.16
N GLY A 429 1.37 20.78 -35.38
CA GLY A 429 1.07 20.79 -33.93
C GLY A 429 2.14 20.13 -33.09
N SER A 430 3.30 19.82 -33.65
CA SER A 430 4.45 19.31 -32.89
C SER A 430 5.55 20.36 -32.73
N ALA A 431 6.51 20.08 -31.85
CA ALA A 431 7.76 20.80 -31.77
C ALA A 431 8.93 19.82 -31.78
N GLU A 432 10.02 20.24 -32.39
CA GLU A 432 11.26 19.42 -32.43
C GLU A 432 12.44 20.23 -31.93
N THR A 433 13.34 19.59 -31.17
CA THR A 433 14.59 20.22 -30.77
C THR A 433 15.53 20.30 -31.97
N VAL A 434 16.14 21.46 -32.12
CA VAL A 434 17.09 21.79 -33.17
C VAL A 434 18.41 22.20 -32.53
N PHE A 435 19.49 21.62 -33.01
CA PHE A 435 20.83 21.96 -32.56
C PHE A 435 21.52 22.91 -33.56
N ARG A 436 22.31 23.83 -33.07
CA ARG A 436 23.10 24.74 -33.91
C ARG A 436 23.95 23.98 -34.95
N ASN A 437 24.40 22.77 -34.60
CA ASN A 437 24.98 21.84 -35.56
C ASN A 437 23.88 20.95 -36.13
N LEU A 438 23.42 21.23 -37.36
CA LEU A 438 22.36 20.50 -38.06
C LEU A 438 22.69 19.01 -38.35
N SER A 439 23.94 18.60 -38.22
CA SER A 439 24.32 17.19 -38.38
C SER A 439 23.86 16.30 -37.24
N ARG A 440 23.49 16.88 -36.10
CA ARG A 440 22.96 16.15 -34.99
C ARG A 440 21.44 15.87 -35.21
N THR A 441 21.10 14.61 -35.47
CA THR A 441 19.76 14.22 -35.95
C THR A 441 18.78 13.79 -34.87
N ASN A 442 19.22 13.52 -33.63
CA ASN A 442 18.39 12.98 -32.56
C ASN A 442 17.74 14.09 -31.72
N GLY A 443 16.92 14.94 -32.37
CA GLY A 443 16.11 15.92 -31.68
C GLY A 443 14.88 15.26 -31.05
N ALA A 444 14.55 15.64 -29.82
CA ALA A 444 13.32 15.19 -29.17
C ALA A 444 12.10 15.82 -29.85
N ARG A 445 11.05 15.04 -30.08
CA ARG A 445 9.78 15.51 -30.64
C ARG A 445 8.71 15.56 -29.54
N MET A 446 8.04 16.69 -29.47
CA MET A 446 6.97 17.00 -28.51
C MET A 446 5.67 17.20 -29.30
N ALA A 447 4.63 16.48 -29.00
CA ALA A 447 3.36 16.58 -29.71
C ALA A 447 2.17 16.11 -28.87
N GLY A 448 1.00 16.67 -29.15
CA GLY A 448 -0.26 16.27 -28.56
C GLY A 448 -0.42 16.68 -27.09
N ASP A 449 -1.48 16.17 -26.47
CA ASP A 449 -1.72 16.33 -25.03
C ASP A 449 -1.05 15.18 -24.26
N PRO A 450 0.01 15.46 -23.50
CA PRO A 450 0.72 14.41 -22.75
C PRO A 450 -0.14 13.72 -21.69
N ARG A 451 -1.19 14.38 -21.19
CA ARG A 451 -2.13 13.76 -20.24
C ARG A 451 -2.87 12.61 -20.89
N LEU A 452 -3.34 12.81 -22.15
CA LEU A 452 -3.99 11.74 -22.90
C LEU A 452 -3.04 10.57 -23.18
N SER A 453 -1.76 10.86 -23.46
CA SER A 453 -0.73 9.82 -23.60
C SER A 453 -0.53 9.05 -22.29
N ALA A 454 -0.44 9.76 -21.17
CA ALA A 454 -0.33 9.14 -19.83
C ALA A 454 -1.60 8.35 -19.47
N ASP A 455 -2.78 8.86 -19.82
CA ASP A 455 -4.04 8.16 -19.59
C ASP A 455 -4.14 6.88 -20.44
N VAL A 456 -3.72 6.93 -21.71
CA VAL A 456 -3.62 5.73 -22.57
C VAL A 456 -2.68 4.71 -21.94
N ALA A 457 -1.47 5.11 -21.54
CA ALA A 457 -0.50 4.21 -20.90
C ALA A 457 -1.04 3.63 -19.58
N ARG A 458 -1.81 4.42 -18.82
CA ARG A 458 -2.46 3.94 -17.58
C ARG A 458 -3.53 2.89 -17.88
N GLU A 459 -4.37 3.11 -18.89
CA GLU A 459 -5.40 2.14 -19.29
C GLU A 459 -4.80 0.89 -19.95
N GLU A 460 -3.73 1.02 -20.71
CA GLU A 460 -2.98 -0.14 -21.27
C GLU A 460 -2.38 -1.00 -20.13
N ALA A 461 -1.87 -0.37 -19.08
CA ALA A 461 -1.40 -1.05 -17.90
C ALA A 461 -2.55 -1.76 -17.16
N GLU A 462 -3.72 -1.12 -17.03
CA GLU A 462 -4.92 -1.74 -16.44
C GLU A 462 -5.43 -2.91 -17.28
N LEU A 463 -5.44 -2.76 -18.60
CA LEU A 463 -5.78 -3.83 -19.54
C LEU A 463 -4.83 -5.03 -19.40
N GLY A 464 -3.52 -4.77 -19.36
CA GLY A 464 -2.50 -5.80 -19.14
C GLY A 464 -2.75 -6.56 -17.84
N ARG A 465 -2.99 -5.83 -16.74
CA ARG A 465 -3.30 -6.40 -15.42
C ARG A 465 -4.57 -7.25 -15.46
N SER A 466 -5.66 -6.73 -16.01
CA SER A 466 -6.95 -7.43 -16.09
C SER A 466 -6.88 -8.70 -16.94
N ARG A 467 -6.07 -8.71 -18.00
CA ARG A 467 -5.80 -9.92 -18.80
C ARG A 467 -5.02 -10.97 -18.01
N LEU A 468 -3.99 -10.56 -17.26
CA LEU A 468 -3.24 -11.46 -16.38
C LEU A 468 -4.14 -12.04 -15.28
N GLU A 469 -4.98 -11.20 -14.65
CA GLU A 469 -5.97 -11.66 -13.66
C GLU A 469 -6.97 -12.67 -14.24
N SER A 470 -7.48 -12.43 -15.44
CA SER A 470 -8.39 -13.36 -16.11
C SER A 470 -7.72 -14.70 -16.41
N THR A 471 -6.45 -14.67 -16.82
CA THR A 471 -5.65 -15.88 -17.07
C THR A 471 -5.41 -16.65 -15.77
N ALA A 472 -4.97 -15.96 -14.72
CA ALA A 472 -4.76 -16.54 -13.40
C ALA A 472 -6.05 -17.16 -12.83
N ALA A 473 -7.18 -16.46 -12.95
CA ALA A 473 -8.49 -17.00 -12.56
C ALA A 473 -8.87 -18.26 -13.33
N GLY A 474 -8.49 -18.37 -14.61
CA GLY A 474 -8.67 -19.60 -15.39
C GLY A 474 -7.92 -20.78 -14.80
N LEU A 475 -6.67 -20.61 -14.41
CA LEU A 475 -5.87 -21.63 -13.72
C LEU A 475 -6.46 -22.00 -12.36
N TRP A 476 -6.89 -21.02 -11.59
CA TRP A 476 -7.50 -21.25 -10.28
C TRP A 476 -8.84 -21.99 -10.35
N ILE A 477 -9.62 -21.81 -11.42
CA ILE A 477 -10.82 -22.63 -11.66
C ILE A 477 -10.43 -24.10 -11.81
N GLN A 478 -9.38 -24.41 -12.55
CA GLN A 478 -8.89 -25.78 -12.73
C GLN A 478 -8.40 -26.37 -11.39
N GLU A 479 -7.63 -25.61 -10.60
CA GLU A 479 -7.18 -26.02 -9.26
C GLU A 479 -8.38 -26.30 -8.34
N ALA A 480 -9.37 -25.39 -8.32
CA ALA A 480 -10.58 -25.57 -7.51
C ALA A 480 -11.43 -26.76 -7.97
N GLN A 481 -11.53 -27.03 -9.26
CA GLN A 481 -12.20 -28.24 -9.81
C GLN A 481 -11.49 -29.50 -9.39
N THR A 482 -10.16 -29.51 -9.41
CA THR A 482 -9.36 -30.64 -8.92
C THR A 482 -9.58 -30.87 -7.42
N ALA A 483 -9.65 -29.77 -6.64
CA ALA A 483 -9.98 -29.87 -5.21
C ALA A 483 -11.38 -30.46 -4.96
N VAL A 484 -12.39 -30.13 -5.78
CA VAL A 484 -13.72 -30.76 -5.72
C VAL A 484 -13.63 -32.25 -5.95
N THR A 485 -12.92 -32.67 -7.00
CA THR A 485 -12.75 -34.10 -7.32
C THR A 485 -12.06 -34.85 -6.18
N ASN A 486 -11.01 -34.27 -5.60
CA ASN A 486 -10.30 -34.87 -4.48
C ASN A 486 -11.19 -34.95 -3.22
N ALA A 487 -11.96 -33.92 -2.94
CA ALA A 487 -12.89 -33.91 -1.82
C ALA A 487 -14.03 -34.93 -2.00
N GLN A 488 -14.55 -35.11 -3.23
CA GLN A 488 -15.54 -36.14 -3.58
C GLN A 488 -15.00 -37.55 -3.39
N THR A 489 -13.74 -37.77 -3.79
CA THR A 489 -13.07 -39.05 -3.57
C THR A 489 -12.89 -39.35 -2.08
N ALA A 490 -12.49 -38.34 -1.29
CA ALA A 490 -12.37 -38.44 0.16
C ALA A 490 -13.73 -38.74 0.84
N LEU A 491 -14.81 -38.12 0.36
CA LEU A 491 -16.17 -38.38 0.82
C LEU A 491 -16.59 -39.83 0.51
N GLY A 492 -16.27 -40.36 -0.68
CA GLY A 492 -16.50 -41.75 -1.03
C GLY A 492 -15.86 -42.72 -0.03
N LYS A 493 -14.58 -42.51 0.25
CA LYS A 493 -13.82 -43.30 1.25
C LYS A 493 -14.38 -43.19 2.68
N ALA A 494 -14.79 -41.98 3.08
CA ALA A 494 -15.40 -41.78 4.39
C ALA A 494 -16.75 -42.55 4.52
N ARG A 495 -17.57 -42.55 3.47
CA ARG A 495 -18.82 -43.30 3.42
C ARG A 495 -18.59 -44.81 3.48
N GLU A 496 -17.63 -45.32 2.73
CA GLU A 496 -17.24 -46.73 2.80
C GLU A 496 -16.81 -47.14 4.23
N LYS A 497 -15.96 -46.29 4.87
CA LYS A 497 -15.53 -46.50 6.25
C LYS A 497 -16.70 -46.47 7.23
N ARG A 498 -17.66 -45.54 7.06
CA ARG A 498 -18.89 -45.47 7.87
C ARG A 498 -19.73 -46.73 7.75
N ASP A 499 -19.94 -47.22 6.51
CA ASP A 499 -20.77 -48.38 6.25
C ASP A 499 -20.13 -49.68 6.82
N ALA A 500 -18.80 -49.80 6.70
CA ALA A 500 -18.04 -50.88 7.33
C ALA A 500 -18.13 -50.85 8.87
N ALA A 501 -17.98 -49.68 9.46
CA ALA A 501 -18.07 -49.51 10.91
C ALA A 501 -19.51 -49.75 11.44
N ALA A 502 -20.52 -49.31 10.71
CA ALA A 502 -21.94 -49.56 11.03
C ALA A 502 -22.26 -51.07 11.00
N LYS A 503 -21.77 -51.78 9.97
CA LYS A 503 -21.89 -53.24 9.88
C LYS A 503 -21.24 -53.96 11.09
N THR A 504 -20.04 -53.57 11.42
CA THR A 504 -19.31 -54.14 12.57
C THR A 504 -20.04 -53.88 13.87
N LEU A 505 -20.59 -52.70 14.06
CA LEU A 505 -21.38 -52.34 15.23
C LEU A 505 -22.62 -53.21 15.34
N SER A 506 -23.38 -53.33 14.23
CA SER A 506 -24.60 -54.19 14.18
C SER A 506 -24.32 -55.66 14.52
N GLU A 507 -23.23 -56.20 14.00
CA GLU A 507 -22.81 -57.60 14.32
C GLU A 507 -22.48 -57.74 15.81
N ARG A 508 -21.75 -56.81 16.41
CA ARG A 508 -21.42 -56.81 17.84
C ARG A 508 -22.64 -56.59 18.75
N GLU A 509 -23.56 -55.70 18.34
CA GLU A 509 -24.80 -55.51 19.06
C GLU A 509 -25.66 -56.76 19.08
N LYS A 510 -25.73 -57.48 17.98
CA LYS A 510 -26.43 -58.75 17.89
C LYS A 510 -25.78 -59.82 18.80
N GLU A 511 -24.46 -60.01 18.70
CA GLU A 511 -23.72 -60.96 19.57
C GLU A 511 -23.95 -60.69 21.05
N TRP A 512 -23.90 -59.43 21.47
CA TRP A 512 -24.10 -59.02 22.85
C TRP A 512 -25.58 -59.22 23.31
N SER A 513 -26.53 -58.89 22.42
CA SER A 513 -27.97 -59.09 22.63
C SER A 513 -28.31 -60.60 22.82
N ASP A 514 -27.74 -61.45 21.97
CA ASP A 514 -27.93 -62.88 22.04
C ASP A 514 -27.44 -63.49 23.38
N GLN A 515 -26.29 -63.02 23.88
CA GLN A 515 -25.76 -63.47 25.19
C GLN A 515 -26.62 -62.95 26.36
N ASN A 516 -27.14 -61.73 26.29
CA ASN A 516 -28.07 -61.25 27.31
C ASN A 516 -29.42 -61.99 27.31
N ALA A 517 -29.91 -62.38 26.15
CA ALA A 517 -31.13 -63.20 26.04
C ALA A 517 -30.93 -64.60 26.66
N LEU A 518 -29.74 -65.25 26.41
CA LEU A 518 -29.37 -66.49 27.05
C LEU A 518 -29.28 -66.38 28.59
N ALA A 519 -28.65 -65.31 29.08
CA ALA A 519 -28.57 -64.98 30.51
C ALA A 519 -29.95 -64.80 31.14
N ALA A 520 -30.86 -64.07 30.45
CA ALA A 520 -32.26 -63.93 30.90
C ALA A 520 -33.05 -65.23 30.95
N THR A 521 -32.78 -66.12 30.01
CA THR A 521 -33.43 -67.46 29.96
C THR A 521 -32.91 -68.30 31.12
N ALA A 522 -31.61 -68.41 31.33
CA ALA A 522 -30.98 -69.13 32.42
C ALA A 522 -31.41 -68.60 33.78
N THR A 523 -31.60 -67.27 33.92
CA THR A 523 -32.12 -66.68 35.11
C THR A 523 -33.54 -67.16 35.43
N ARG A 524 -34.42 -67.17 34.43
CA ARG A 524 -35.82 -67.69 34.61
C ARG A 524 -35.83 -69.18 34.99
N GLU A 525 -34.99 -70.01 34.34
CA GLU A 525 -34.90 -71.39 34.67
C GLU A 525 -34.37 -71.70 36.09
N ARG A 526 -33.35 -70.92 36.51
CA ARG A 526 -32.81 -70.96 37.90
C ARG A 526 -33.88 -70.60 38.91
N ASP A 527 -34.58 -69.53 38.66
CA ASP A 527 -35.60 -68.96 39.59
C ASP A 527 -36.85 -69.90 39.64
N ALA A 528 -37.26 -70.45 38.49
CA ALA A 528 -38.35 -71.48 38.43
C ALA A 528 -37.97 -72.75 39.21
N ALA A 529 -36.72 -73.23 39.05
CA ALA A 529 -36.27 -74.39 39.82
C ALA A 529 -36.23 -74.07 41.32
N ALA A 530 -35.77 -72.93 41.72
CA ALA A 530 -35.77 -72.52 43.12
C ALA A 530 -37.20 -72.38 43.71
N ALA A 531 -38.10 -71.84 42.96
CA ALA A 531 -39.53 -71.74 43.40
C ALA A 531 -40.20 -73.03 43.48
N GLU A 532 -39.95 -73.98 42.54
CA GLU A 532 -40.48 -75.35 42.55
C GLU A 532 -40.04 -76.06 43.83
N LEU A 533 -38.79 -76.05 44.19
CA LEU A 533 -38.25 -76.65 45.40
C LEU A 533 -38.88 -76.04 46.66
N ALA A 534 -38.89 -74.68 46.72
CA ALA A 534 -39.46 -73.95 47.87
C ALA A 534 -40.99 -74.32 48.09
N LYS A 535 -41.75 -74.40 47.01
CA LYS A 535 -43.18 -74.84 47.06
C LYS A 535 -43.35 -76.26 47.63
N ILE A 536 -42.55 -77.16 47.12
CA ILE A 536 -42.61 -78.59 47.60
C ILE A 536 -42.17 -78.69 49.06
N GLN A 537 -41.19 -77.89 49.47
CA GLN A 537 -40.75 -77.84 50.87
C GLN A 537 -41.84 -77.20 51.79
N SER A 538 -42.54 -76.23 51.32
CA SER A 538 -43.67 -75.61 52.05
C SER A 538 -44.81 -76.66 52.23
N GLU A 539 -45.20 -77.21 51.10
CA GLU A 539 -46.29 -78.25 51.12
C GLU A 539 -45.95 -79.47 52.03
N SER A 540 -44.69 -79.85 52.05
CA SER A 540 -44.20 -80.91 52.92
C SER A 540 -44.28 -80.55 54.44
N ARG A 541 -43.86 -79.27 54.75
CA ARG A 541 -43.96 -78.76 56.13
C ARG A 541 -45.39 -78.60 56.57
N GLU A 542 -46.30 -78.10 55.71
CA GLU A 542 -47.70 -77.92 56.01
C GLU A 542 -48.35 -79.31 56.27
N ALA A 543 -48.03 -80.30 55.46
CA ALA A 543 -48.49 -81.65 55.70
C ALA A 543 -47.95 -82.21 57.04
N GLY A 544 -46.69 -81.94 57.36
CA GLY A 544 -46.13 -82.30 58.68
C GLY A 544 -46.83 -81.66 59.87
N THR A 545 -47.12 -80.38 59.72
CA THR A 545 -47.87 -79.65 60.74
C THR A 545 -49.30 -80.17 60.92
N ALA A 546 -49.95 -80.47 59.78
CA ALA A 546 -51.36 -81.09 59.80
C ALA A 546 -51.33 -82.46 60.51
N VAL A 547 -50.33 -83.33 60.33
CA VAL A 547 -50.18 -84.60 61.04
C VAL A 547 -50.00 -84.30 62.53
N GLN A 548 -49.10 -83.36 62.89
CA GLN A 548 -48.87 -83.07 64.32
C GLN A 548 -50.17 -82.52 65.00
N GLN A 549 -50.93 -81.70 64.37
CA GLN A 549 -52.18 -81.20 64.83
C GLN A 549 -53.27 -82.26 65.01
N ALA A 550 -53.41 -83.17 64.02
CA ALA A 550 -54.21 -84.29 64.07
C ALA A 550 -53.78 -85.29 65.18
N THR A 551 -52.53 -85.52 65.39
CA THR A 551 -51.97 -86.36 66.46
C THR A 551 -52.28 -85.74 67.88
N ALA A 552 -52.19 -84.47 67.96
CA ALA A 552 -52.51 -83.74 69.20
C ALA A 552 -53.99 -83.83 69.59
N LEU A 553 -54.85 -83.77 68.60
CA LEU A 553 -56.31 -84.02 68.77
C LEU A 553 -56.67 -85.43 69.16
N ALA A 554 -55.91 -86.39 68.71
CA ALA A 554 -56.11 -87.83 69.01
C ALA A 554 -55.74 -88.23 70.49
N LYS A 555 -55.20 -87.34 71.31
CA LYS A 555 -54.78 -87.54 72.71
C LYS A 555 -55.89 -87.23 73.73
N GLY A 556 -57.17 -87.16 73.26
CA GLY A 556 -58.34 -86.93 74.08
C GLY A 556 -58.97 -88.23 74.61
N SER A 557 -60.24 -88.30 74.94
CA SER A 557 -60.95 -89.51 75.42
C SER A 557 -60.95 -90.66 74.49
N PRO A 558 -61.10 -91.93 74.96
CA PRO A 558 -60.92 -93.07 74.04
C PRO A 558 -61.79 -93.10 72.81
N GLU A 559 -63.12 -92.52 72.89
CA GLU A 559 -64.00 -92.43 71.74
C GLU A 559 -63.60 -91.32 70.75
N ALA A 560 -63.02 -90.30 71.23
CA ALA A 560 -62.53 -89.18 70.39
C ALA A 560 -61.17 -89.67 69.70
N ALA A 561 -60.41 -90.49 70.36
CA ALA A 561 -59.13 -90.99 69.81
C ALA A 561 -59.32 -91.98 68.63
N LEU A 562 -60.47 -92.80 68.62
CA LEU A 562 -60.76 -93.72 67.48
C LEU A 562 -61.09 -92.96 66.23
N LYS A 563 -61.92 -91.86 66.39
CA LYS A 563 -62.36 -91.04 65.29
C LYS A 563 -61.22 -90.07 64.72
N ALA A 564 -60.32 -89.71 65.55
CA ALA A 564 -59.13 -88.90 65.13
C ALA A 564 -58.03 -89.79 64.49
N LEU A 565 -58.01 -91.08 64.75
CA LEU A 565 -57.01 -91.96 64.20
C LEU A 565 -57.10 -92.07 62.68
N ASP A 566 -58.34 -92.19 62.10
CA ASP A 566 -58.54 -92.22 60.65
C ASP A 566 -58.04 -90.87 60.02
N ASP A 567 -58.20 -89.69 60.67
CA ASP A 567 -57.71 -88.43 60.17
C ASP A 567 -56.18 -88.38 60.28
N VAL A 568 -55.62 -88.90 61.38
CA VAL A 568 -54.12 -88.97 61.47
C VAL A 568 -53.50 -89.85 60.39
N VAL A 569 -54.13 -91.03 60.11
CA VAL A 569 -53.67 -91.95 59.08
C VAL A 569 -53.77 -91.30 57.67
N ALA A 570 -54.92 -90.69 57.37
CA ALA A 570 -55.11 -89.97 56.08
C ALA A 570 -54.10 -88.82 55.89
N LYS A 571 -53.88 -88.01 56.93
CA LYS A 571 -52.83 -86.96 56.89
C LYS A 571 -51.44 -87.51 56.91
N ALA A 572 -51.11 -88.62 57.57
CA ALA A 572 -49.84 -89.25 57.50
C ALA A 572 -49.55 -89.88 56.09
N GLU A 573 -50.53 -90.37 55.41
CA GLU A 573 -50.40 -90.75 54.01
C GLU A 573 -50.09 -89.56 53.06
N ILE A 574 -50.80 -88.44 53.31
CA ILE A 574 -50.54 -87.20 52.55
C ILE A 574 -49.07 -86.78 52.84
N LEU A 575 -48.65 -86.71 54.10
CA LEU A 575 -47.29 -86.39 54.47
C LEU A 575 -46.29 -87.38 53.81
N GLY A 576 -46.59 -88.69 53.83
CA GLY A 576 -45.70 -89.72 53.20
C GLY A 576 -45.53 -89.37 51.71
N ARG A 577 -46.68 -89.10 50.98
CA ARG A 577 -46.61 -88.68 49.56
C ARG A 577 -45.87 -87.40 49.36
N ARG A 578 -46.09 -86.38 50.27
CA ARG A 578 -45.39 -85.11 50.20
C ARG A 578 -43.88 -85.22 50.49
N LYS A 579 -43.53 -86.07 51.52
CA LYS A 579 -42.13 -86.34 51.79
C LYS A 579 -41.42 -87.03 50.61
N ALA A 580 -42.03 -88.09 50.03
CA ALA A 580 -41.52 -88.74 48.83
C ALA A 580 -41.40 -87.78 47.62
N ALA A 581 -42.33 -86.81 47.50
CA ALA A 581 -42.21 -85.76 46.49
C ALA A 581 -41.04 -84.80 46.78
N LEU A 582 -40.81 -84.49 48.11
CA LEU A 582 -39.70 -83.60 48.52
C LEU A 582 -38.33 -84.35 48.26
N GLU A 583 -38.23 -85.63 48.70
CA GLU A 583 -37.00 -86.42 48.46
C GLU A 583 -36.67 -86.51 46.93
N ARG A 584 -37.66 -86.71 46.08
CA ARG A 584 -37.44 -86.58 44.64
C ARG A 584 -37.02 -85.24 44.16
N ALA A 585 -37.72 -84.18 44.68
CA ALA A 585 -37.41 -82.82 44.30
C ALA A 585 -35.99 -82.41 44.80
N GLU A 586 -35.56 -82.85 45.98
CA GLU A 586 -34.20 -82.62 46.50
C GLU A 586 -33.12 -83.29 45.71
N ILE A 587 -33.44 -84.32 44.94
CA ILE A 587 -32.55 -85.04 44.03
C ILE A 587 -32.60 -84.41 42.63
N GLU A 588 -33.70 -84.11 42.10
CA GLU A 588 -33.90 -83.69 40.72
C GLU A 588 -33.77 -82.11 40.46
N VAL A 589 -34.19 -81.32 41.41
CA VAL A 589 -34.19 -79.86 41.26
C VAL A 589 -32.82 -79.25 41.44
N PRO A 590 -31.95 -79.57 42.39
CA PRO A 590 -30.69 -79.01 42.61
C PRO A 590 -29.74 -79.18 41.40
N PRO A 591 -29.63 -80.26 40.68
CA PRO A 591 -28.88 -80.38 39.43
C PRO A 591 -29.36 -79.48 38.31
N ARG A 592 -30.72 -79.30 38.14
CA ARG A 592 -31.30 -78.40 37.15
C ARG A 592 -30.99 -76.97 37.49
N ARG A 593 -31.11 -76.56 38.74
CA ARG A 593 -30.75 -75.23 39.24
C ARG A 593 -29.29 -74.98 39.04
N LYS A 594 -28.38 -75.86 39.40
CA LYS A 594 -26.94 -75.73 39.21
C LYS A 594 -26.60 -75.57 37.76
N LYS A 595 -27.22 -76.37 36.85
CA LYS A 595 -27.02 -76.25 35.39
C LYS A 595 -27.43 -74.89 34.89
N ALA A 596 -28.58 -74.34 35.33
CA ALA A 596 -29.04 -72.99 35.00
C ALA A 596 -28.08 -71.90 35.59
N GLU A 597 -27.55 -72.04 36.80
CA GLU A 597 -26.58 -71.15 37.39
C GLU A 597 -25.25 -71.16 36.61
N GLU A 598 -24.78 -72.31 36.15
CA GLU A 598 -23.55 -72.42 35.32
C GLU A 598 -23.78 -71.80 33.93
N GLN A 599 -24.95 -71.99 33.33
CA GLN A 599 -25.32 -71.35 32.06
C GLN A 599 -25.45 -69.85 32.19
N LEU A 600 -26.04 -69.36 33.28
CA LEU A 600 -26.13 -67.95 33.60
C LEU A 600 -24.72 -67.28 33.75
N ALA A 601 -23.86 -67.90 34.57
CA ALA A 601 -22.50 -67.42 34.75
C ALA A 601 -21.69 -67.42 33.48
N ALA A 602 -21.83 -68.42 32.62
CA ALA A 602 -21.17 -68.50 31.32
C ALA A 602 -21.68 -67.42 30.35
N ALA A 603 -22.99 -67.14 30.30
CA ALA A 603 -23.60 -66.13 29.48
C ALA A 603 -23.22 -64.71 29.94
N GLN A 604 -23.26 -64.50 31.26
CA GLN A 604 -22.84 -63.20 31.85
C GLN A 604 -21.35 -62.92 31.61
N LYS A 605 -20.49 -63.87 31.74
CA LYS A 605 -19.06 -63.76 31.45
C LYS A 605 -18.82 -63.38 30.00
N LYS A 606 -19.47 -64.11 29.06
CA LYS A 606 -19.38 -63.80 27.63
C LYS A 606 -19.95 -62.42 27.29
N ALA A 607 -21.08 -62.00 27.87
CA ALA A 607 -21.65 -60.68 27.69
C ALA A 607 -20.69 -59.57 28.19
N GLY A 608 -20.01 -59.81 29.34
CA GLY A 608 -18.98 -58.91 29.86
C GLY A 608 -17.75 -58.81 28.96
N GLU A 609 -17.30 -59.94 28.39
CA GLU A 609 -16.17 -59.97 27.44
C GLU A 609 -16.50 -59.24 26.13
N LEU A 610 -17.76 -59.24 25.69
CA LEU A 610 -18.23 -58.57 24.49
C LEU A 610 -18.44 -57.07 24.66
N LYS A 611 -18.60 -56.54 25.89
CA LYS A 611 -18.87 -55.12 26.15
C LYS A 611 -17.77 -54.21 25.64
N GLY A 612 -16.51 -54.50 25.92
CA GLY A 612 -15.37 -53.70 25.45
C GLY A 612 -15.24 -53.61 23.92
N PRO A 613 -15.34 -54.74 23.19
CA PRO A 613 -15.42 -54.70 21.72
C PRO A 613 -16.62 -53.94 21.18
N LEU A 614 -17.80 -54.05 21.80
CA LEU A 614 -18.98 -53.29 21.43
C LEU A 614 -18.82 -51.79 21.60
N ASP A 615 -18.30 -51.33 22.74
CA ASP A 615 -18.04 -49.91 23.01
C ASP A 615 -17.02 -49.35 22.01
N LYS A 616 -15.97 -50.11 21.68
CA LYS A 616 -15.02 -49.72 20.63
C LYS A 616 -15.67 -49.59 19.25
N ALA A 617 -16.55 -50.55 18.90
CA ALA A 617 -17.26 -50.51 17.63
C ALA A 617 -18.20 -49.28 17.57
N ARG A 618 -18.86 -48.91 18.68
CA ARG A 618 -19.74 -47.72 18.76
C ARG A 618 -18.95 -46.46 18.55
N ILE A 619 -17.81 -46.26 19.26
CA ILE A 619 -16.92 -45.09 19.10
C ILE A 619 -16.41 -45.01 17.66
N ALA A 620 -16.03 -46.12 17.06
CA ALA A 620 -15.57 -46.17 15.68
C ALA A 620 -16.67 -45.79 14.68
N ALA A 621 -17.90 -46.23 14.89
CA ALA A 621 -19.05 -45.87 14.06
C ALA A 621 -19.42 -44.39 14.18
N GLU A 622 -19.45 -43.84 15.41
CA GLU A 622 -19.67 -42.42 15.65
C GLU A 622 -18.57 -41.55 15.01
N GLY A 623 -17.30 -41.93 15.16
CA GLY A 623 -16.18 -41.26 14.52
C GLY A 623 -16.28 -41.27 12.98
N ALA A 624 -16.67 -42.41 12.39
CA ALA A 624 -16.83 -42.51 10.95
C ALA A 624 -18.02 -41.67 10.41
N VAL A 625 -19.06 -41.47 11.19
CA VAL A 625 -20.13 -40.52 10.84
C VAL A 625 -19.62 -39.09 10.85
N GLN A 626 -18.82 -38.70 11.82
CA GLN A 626 -18.20 -37.36 11.88
C GLN A 626 -17.24 -37.11 10.70
N ASP A 627 -16.47 -38.16 10.31
CA ASP A 627 -15.61 -38.11 9.14
C ASP A 627 -16.40 -37.80 7.86
N VAL A 628 -17.58 -38.38 7.68
CA VAL A 628 -18.48 -38.13 6.54
C VAL A 628 -18.96 -36.68 6.57
N VAL A 629 -19.45 -36.19 7.71
CA VAL A 629 -19.91 -34.79 7.86
C VAL A 629 -18.81 -33.80 7.52
N LEU A 630 -17.59 -34.06 7.96
CA LEU A 630 -16.43 -33.22 7.64
C LEU A 630 -16.11 -33.24 6.15
N ALA A 631 -16.13 -34.44 5.53
CA ALA A 631 -15.88 -34.59 4.11
C ALA A 631 -16.96 -33.92 3.25
N GLU A 632 -18.22 -33.92 3.65
CA GLU A 632 -19.31 -33.18 2.99
C GLU A 632 -19.11 -31.68 3.07
N LYS A 633 -18.70 -31.16 4.21
CA LYS A 633 -18.32 -29.74 4.37
C LYS A 633 -17.15 -29.36 3.45
N ASN A 634 -16.15 -30.21 3.33
CA ASN A 634 -15.01 -30.00 2.44
C ASN A 634 -15.42 -29.97 0.94
N VAL A 635 -16.33 -30.85 0.52
CA VAL A 635 -16.90 -30.83 -0.85
C VAL A 635 -17.66 -29.52 -1.08
N ALA A 636 -18.50 -29.08 -0.13
CA ALA A 636 -19.24 -27.83 -0.25
C ALA A 636 -18.31 -26.60 -0.32
N ALA A 637 -17.26 -26.55 0.51
CA ALA A 637 -16.27 -25.49 0.51
C ALA A 637 -15.49 -25.45 -0.81
N ALA A 638 -15.07 -26.59 -1.35
CA ALA A 638 -14.39 -26.68 -2.64
C ALA A 638 -15.29 -26.22 -3.79
N ALA A 639 -16.56 -26.64 -3.81
CA ALA A 639 -17.54 -26.19 -4.80
C ALA A 639 -17.79 -24.67 -4.73
N ALA A 640 -17.92 -24.10 -3.54
CA ALA A 640 -18.04 -22.66 -3.34
C ALA A 640 -16.82 -21.89 -3.87
N SER A 641 -15.61 -22.46 -3.73
CA SER A 641 -14.39 -21.89 -4.30
C SER A 641 -14.41 -21.83 -5.83
N VAL A 642 -14.97 -22.83 -6.51
CA VAL A 642 -15.15 -22.80 -7.98
C VAL A 642 -16.05 -21.63 -8.37
N VAL A 643 -17.20 -21.48 -7.72
CA VAL A 643 -18.17 -20.40 -8.03
C VAL A 643 -17.53 -19.03 -7.80
N ALA A 644 -16.85 -18.83 -6.68
CA ALA A 644 -16.16 -17.58 -6.36
C ALA A 644 -15.10 -17.24 -7.42
N THR A 645 -14.30 -18.22 -7.85
CA THR A 645 -13.25 -17.99 -8.84
C THR A 645 -13.81 -17.73 -10.24
N GLN A 646 -14.94 -18.35 -10.60
CA GLN A 646 -15.66 -18.03 -11.83
C GLN A 646 -16.18 -16.60 -11.83
N ALA A 647 -16.73 -16.12 -10.73
CA ALA A 647 -17.15 -14.73 -10.58
C ALA A 647 -15.97 -13.74 -10.72
N GLU A 648 -14.81 -14.05 -10.12
CA GLU A 648 -13.60 -13.26 -10.27
C GLU A 648 -13.14 -13.16 -11.73
N LYS A 649 -13.20 -14.29 -12.47
CA LYS A 649 -12.87 -14.29 -13.90
C LYS A 649 -13.79 -13.40 -14.72
N LEU A 650 -15.09 -13.40 -14.45
CA LEU A 650 -16.06 -12.55 -15.11
C LEU A 650 -15.76 -11.08 -14.86
N VAL A 651 -15.51 -10.68 -13.62
CA VAL A 651 -15.13 -9.31 -13.26
C VAL A 651 -13.84 -8.88 -13.97
N ALA A 652 -12.85 -9.76 -14.09
CA ALA A 652 -11.62 -9.45 -14.82
C ALA A 652 -11.88 -9.25 -16.32
N LEU A 653 -12.74 -10.08 -16.93
CA LEU A 653 -13.14 -9.93 -18.35
C LEU A 653 -13.93 -8.64 -18.62
N GLU A 654 -14.83 -8.24 -17.72
CA GLU A 654 -15.53 -6.97 -17.82
C GLU A 654 -14.58 -5.78 -17.79
N ARG A 655 -13.54 -5.83 -16.93
CA ARG A 655 -12.49 -4.80 -16.90
C ARG A 655 -11.69 -4.79 -18.21
N VAL A 656 -11.34 -5.94 -18.78
CA VAL A 656 -10.69 -6.03 -20.09
C VAL A 656 -11.50 -5.27 -21.12
N THR A 657 -12.79 -5.58 -21.28
CA THR A 657 -13.68 -4.93 -22.26
C THR A 657 -13.78 -3.42 -22.02
N ARG A 658 -13.90 -3.00 -20.76
CA ARG A 658 -13.99 -1.57 -20.39
C ARG A 658 -12.70 -0.83 -20.73
N SER A 659 -11.54 -1.38 -20.38
CA SER A 659 -10.24 -0.76 -20.67
C SER A 659 -9.96 -0.71 -22.17
N GLU A 660 -10.31 -1.73 -22.95
CA GLU A 660 -10.18 -1.72 -24.41
C GLU A 660 -11.00 -0.59 -25.04
N ALA A 661 -12.26 -0.44 -24.64
CA ALA A 661 -13.12 0.64 -25.13
C ALA A 661 -12.57 2.03 -24.74
N ARG A 662 -12.06 2.17 -23.50
CA ARG A 662 -11.49 3.42 -23.03
C ARG A 662 -10.19 3.78 -23.73
N ILE A 663 -9.31 2.80 -23.98
CA ILE A 663 -8.09 2.99 -24.76
C ILE A 663 -8.43 3.50 -26.17
N GLN A 664 -9.38 2.91 -26.84
CA GLN A 664 -9.83 3.37 -28.18
C GLN A 664 -10.32 4.82 -28.16
N ALA A 665 -11.13 5.19 -27.16
CA ALA A 665 -11.62 6.56 -27.00
C ALA A 665 -10.47 7.54 -26.71
N LEU A 666 -9.56 7.21 -25.80
CA LEU A 666 -8.40 8.03 -25.46
C LEU A 666 -7.43 8.18 -26.64
N GLN A 667 -7.15 7.10 -27.38
CA GLN A 667 -6.30 7.14 -28.58
C GLN A 667 -6.91 8.03 -29.67
N ALA A 668 -8.23 7.96 -29.88
CA ALA A 668 -8.92 8.85 -30.79
C ALA A 668 -8.80 10.33 -30.36
N HIS A 669 -8.92 10.62 -29.08
CA HIS A 669 -8.69 11.97 -28.53
C HIS A 669 -7.23 12.40 -28.71
N TRP A 670 -6.27 11.54 -28.37
CA TRP A 670 -4.84 11.83 -28.50
C TRP A 670 -4.44 12.10 -29.95
N ASN A 671 -4.93 11.32 -30.89
CA ASN A 671 -4.67 11.54 -32.32
C ASN A 671 -5.23 12.89 -32.79
N ARG A 672 -6.41 13.30 -32.29
CA ARG A 672 -6.92 14.65 -32.52
C ARG A 672 -6.05 15.74 -31.89
N SER A 673 -5.57 15.54 -30.67
CA SER A 673 -4.69 16.52 -30.00
C SER A 673 -3.37 16.71 -30.72
N LYS A 674 -2.79 15.66 -31.31
CA LYS A 674 -1.56 15.76 -32.13
C LYS A 674 -1.69 16.67 -33.36
N SER A 675 -2.89 16.79 -33.92
CA SER A 675 -3.15 17.66 -35.08
C SER A 675 -3.46 19.09 -34.69
N GLN A 676 -3.57 19.42 -33.40
CA GLN A 676 -3.80 20.78 -32.93
C GLN A 676 -2.49 21.56 -32.92
N PRO A 677 -2.41 22.70 -33.62
CA PRO A 677 -1.19 23.49 -33.66
C PRO A 677 -0.89 24.14 -32.30
N PHE A 678 0.36 24.19 -31.93
CA PHE A 678 0.76 25.14 -30.90
C PHE A 678 0.57 26.58 -31.40
N GLN A 679 -0.08 27.39 -30.58
CA GLN A 679 -0.32 28.80 -30.90
C GLN A 679 0.87 29.66 -30.54
N THR A 680 1.53 29.36 -29.41
CA THR A 680 2.73 30.06 -28.97
C THR A 680 3.60 29.12 -28.14
N ALA A 681 4.86 29.46 -28.04
CA ALA A 681 5.82 28.71 -27.24
C ALA A 681 6.94 29.63 -26.73
N ALA A 682 7.62 29.23 -25.65
CA ALA A 682 8.83 29.89 -25.18
C ALA A 682 9.83 28.85 -24.65
N VAL A 683 11.11 29.04 -25.00
CA VAL A 683 12.23 28.22 -24.51
C VAL A 683 12.88 28.94 -23.34
N SER A 684 13.25 28.20 -22.29
CA SER A 684 13.99 28.75 -21.16
C SER A 684 15.40 29.25 -21.56
N PRO A 685 15.97 30.20 -20.83
CA PRO A 685 17.35 30.68 -21.09
C PRO A 685 18.41 29.60 -21.05
N SER A 686 18.21 28.54 -20.32
CA SER A 686 19.08 27.35 -20.25
C SER A 686 18.92 26.40 -21.44
N GLY A 687 17.82 26.51 -22.19
CA GLY A 687 17.41 25.53 -23.18
C GLY A 687 16.80 24.25 -22.62
N GLY A 688 16.73 24.11 -21.31
CA GLY A 688 16.26 22.87 -20.62
C GLY A 688 14.74 22.70 -20.61
N SER A 689 13.99 23.80 -20.73
CA SER A 689 12.51 23.79 -20.69
C SER A 689 11.88 24.48 -21.87
N LEU A 690 10.82 23.91 -22.40
CA LEU A 690 9.93 24.53 -23.38
C LEU A 690 8.53 24.61 -22.79
N LEU A 691 7.89 25.77 -22.86
CA LEU A 691 6.46 25.93 -22.56
C LEU A 691 5.70 26.12 -23.88
N THR A 692 4.71 25.29 -24.13
CA THR A 692 3.83 25.38 -25.32
C THR A 692 2.40 25.67 -24.90
N VAL A 693 1.66 26.38 -25.75
CA VAL A 693 0.23 26.63 -25.60
C VAL A 693 -0.50 26.09 -26.84
N GLY A 694 -1.35 25.11 -26.64
CA GLY A 694 -2.16 24.52 -27.70
C GLY A 694 -3.37 25.39 -28.09
N ALA A 695 -3.95 25.10 -29.27
CA ALA A 695 -5.19 25.72 -29.71
C ALA A 695 -6.39 25.38 -28.82
N ASP A 696 -6.32 24.33 -28.08
CA ASP A 696 -7.26 23.87 -27.05
C ASP A 696 -7.14 24.62 -25.72
N GLY A 697 -6.25 25.60 -25.65
CA GLY A 697 -5.97 26.34 -24.40
C GLY A 697 -5.12 25.56 -23.38
N LEU A 698 -4.56 24.45 -23.78
CA LEU A 698 -3.71 23.63 -22.92
C LEU A 698 -2.28 24.14 -22.94
N TRP A 699 -1.72 24.29 -21.73
CA TRP A 699 -0.35 24.69 -21.50
C TRP A 699 0.47 23.49 -21.10
N THR A 700 1.59 23.23 -21.78
CA THR A 700 2.45 22.10 -21.47
C THR A 700 3.90 22.56 -21.33
N ARG A 701 4.50 22.28 -20.17
CA ARG A 701 5.95 22.41 -19.98
C ARG A 701 6.61 21.09 -20.36
N TRP A 702 7.64 21.19 -21.18
CA TRP A 702 8.40 20.04 -21.68
C TRP A 702 9.86 20.14 -21.22
N HIS A 703 10.50 19.01 -20.99
CA HIS A 703 11.94 18.88 -21.00
C HIS A 703 12.38 18.81 -22.45
N SER A 704 13.02 19.86 -22.92
CA SER A 704 13.34 20.05 -24.35
C SER A 704 14.37 19.06 -24.87
N ASP A 705 15.25 18.54 -24.01
CA ASP A 705 16.30 17.58 -24.34
C ASP A 705 15.78 16.15 -24.58
N ILE A 706 14.75 15.74 -23.84
CA ILE A 706 14.16 14.39 -23.89
C ILE A 706 12.76 14.35 -24.49
N GLY A 707 12.14 15.53 -24.78
CA GLY A 707 10.79 15.63 -25.33
C GLY A 707 9.67 15.16 -24.41
N ARG A 708 9.94 15.02 -23.10
CA ARG A 708 8.97 14.58 -22.08
C ARG A 708 8.27 15.78 -21.47
N ALA A 709 6.94 15.66 -21.30
CA ALA A 709 6.17 16.66 -20.57
C ALA A 709 6.51 16.60 -19.08
N ALA A 710 6.82 17.76 -18.51
CA ALA A 710 7.02 17.91 -17.07
C ALA A 710 5.72 18.25 -16.34
N SER A 711 4.86 19.05 -16.96
CA SER A 711 3.54 19.41 -16.42
C SER A 711 2.61 19.91 -17.51
N THR A 712 1.32 19.66 -17.33
CA THR A 712 0.25 20.14 -18.23
C THR A 712 -0.86 20.76 -17.37
N PHE A 713 -1.34 21.96 -17.78
CA PHE A 713 -2.32 22.73 -17.02
C PHE A 713 -3.12 23.66 -17.94
N ALA A 714 -4.23 24.16 -17.45
CA ALA A 714 -5.03 25.17 -18.13
C ALA A 714 -4.96 26.51 -17.38
N VAL A 715 -4.87 27.62 -18.12
CA VAL A 715 -4.82 28.99 -17.53
C VAL A 715 -6.21 29.64 -17.52
N GLY A 716 -7.21 29.00 -18.15
CA GLY A 716 -8.61 29.50 -18.19
C GLY A 716 -8.85 30.69 -19.11
N GLN A 717 -7.88 31.04 -19.95
CA GLN A 717 -7.97 32.08 -20.96
C GLN A 717 -7.44 31.58 -22.30
N GLY A 718 -7.75 32.25 -23.37
CA GLY A 718 -7.23 31.93 -24.71
C GLY A 718 -5.69 32.01 -24.77
N ALA A 719 -5.12 31.78 -25.96
CA ALA A 719 -3.68 31.85 -26.12
C ALA A 719 -3.14 33.27 -25.83
N PRO A 720 -1.96 33.39 -25.22
CA PRO A 720 -1.33 34.67 -24.99
C PRO A 720 -0.84 35.31 -26.31
N LEU A 721 -0.76 36.60 -26.32
CA LEU A 721 -0.21 37.40 -27.44
C LEU A 721 1.30 37.24 -27.53
N ALA A 722 1.95 37.05 -26.36
CA ALA A 722 3.41 36.83 -26.26
C ALA A 722 3.71 36.00 -25.03
N LEU A 723 4.81 35.22 -25.10
CA LEU A 723 5.30 34.37 -24.05
C LEU A 723 6.81 34.50 -23.98
N VAL A 724 7.38 34.61 -22.78
CA VAL A 724 8.82 34.59 -22.55
C VAL A 724 9.15 33.80 -21.29
N ALA A 725 10.26 33.06 -21.30
CA ALA A 725 10.76 32.36 -20.14
C ALA A 725 11.75 33.23 -19.36
N LEU A 726 11.58 33.32 -18.05
CA LEU A 726 12.54 33.94 -17.13
C LEU A 726 13.62 32.95 -16.68
N ASN A 727 13.20 31.72 -16.44
CA ASN A 727 14.03 30.55 -16.13
C ASN A 727 13.31 29.28 -16.52
N ASP A 728 13.84 28.09 -16.12
CA ASP A 728 13.26 26.80 -16.48
C ASP A 728 11.84 26.57 -15.96
N ASP A 729 11.45 27.28 -14.92
CA ASP A 729 10.22 27.03 -14.17
C ASP A 729 9.27 28.22 -14.14
N GLU A 730 9.68 29.37 -14.68
CA GLU A 730 8.97 30.63 -14.56
C GLU A 730 8.87 31.34 -15.91
N PHE A 731 7.65 31.71 -16.27
CA PHE A 731 7.31 32.30 -17.56
C PHE A 731 6.43 33.54 -17.36
N LEU A 732 6.53 34.48 -18.28
CA LEU A 732 5.60 35.61 -18.41
C LEU A 732 4.77 35.42 -19.66
N ALA A 733 3.47 35.67 -19.54
CA ALA A 733 2.52 35.60 -20.62
C ALA A 733 1.74 36.92 -20.71
N ALA A 734 1.75 37.55 -21.90
CA ALA A 734 0.97 38.75 -22.18
C ALA A 734 -0.37 38.30 -22.82
N PHE A 735 -1.47 38.75 -22.25
CA PHE A 735 -2.82 38.53 -22.73
C PHE A 735 -3.46 39.86 -23.16
N PRO A 736 -4.60 39.84 -23.83
CA PRO A 736 -5.31 41.09 -24.18
C PRO A 736 -5.64 41.98 -22.95
N ASP A 737 -5.80 41.37 -21.78
CA ASP A 737 -6.16 41.99 -20.51
C ASP A 737 -4.96 42.22 -19.56
N GLY A 738 -3.72 41.95 -19.98
CA GLY A 738 -2.53 42.20 -19.14
C GLY A 738 -1.46 41.14 -19.18
N VAL A 739 -0.59 41.15 -18.19
CA VAL A 739 0.54 40.22 -18.03
C VAL A 739 0.32 39.32 -16.83
N ARG A 740 0.59 38.04 -17.01
CA ARG A 740 0.60 37.04 -15.93
C ARG A 740 1.96 36.37 -15.82
N ARG A 741 2.34 36.09 -14.57
CA ARG A 741 3.47 35.25 -14.22
C ARG A 741 2.95 33.83 -14.03
N ILE A 742 3.63 32.87 -14.63
CA ILE A 742 3.28 31.47 -14.59
C ILE A 742 4.45 30.72 -13.96
N GLN A 743 4.21 30.12 -12.80
CA GLN A 743 5.17 29.24 -12.13
C GLN A 743 4.75 27.79 -12.38
N THR A 744 5.55 27.09 -13.17
CA THR A 744 5.25 25.72 -13.61
C THR A 744 5.69 24.65 -12.60
N VAL A 745 6.57 24.98 -11.67
CA VAL A 745 6.89 24.11 -10.53
C VAL A 745 5.68 24.03 -9.62
N ARG A 746 5.31 22.84 -9.28
CA ARG A 746 4.19 22.52 -8.40
C ARG A 746 4.72 22.18 -7.01
N PRO A 747 4.90 23.14 -6.10
CA PRO A 747 5.46 22.90 -4.78
C PRO A 747 4.51 22.01 -3.96
N TRP A 748 5.11 21.22 -3.09
CA TRP A 748 4.40 20.42 -2.12
C TRP A 748 4.07 21.26 -0.90
N PHE A 749 2.89 21.09 -0.34
CA PHE A 749 2.53 21.70 0.93
C PHE A 749 1.93 20.65 1.87
N LEU A 750 2.20 20.81 3.14
CA LEU A 750 1.61 19.97 4.17
C LEU A 750 0.10 20.23 4.23
N ARG A 751 -0.67 19.21 3.90
CA ARG A 751 -2.14 19.28 3.93
C ARG A 751 -2.66 18.88 5.29
N GLN A 752 -2.11 17.78 5.85
CA GLN A 752 -2.60 17.19 7.08
C GLN A 752 -1.53 16.33 7.76
N THR A 753 -1.62 16.26 9.09
CA THR A 753 -0.83 15.34 9.92
C THR A 753 -1.77 14.37 10.63
N LEU A 754 -1.55 13.08 10.43
CA LEU A 754 -2.25 11.99 11.13
C LEU A 754 -1.41 11.65 12.38
N ALA A 755 -1.71 12.26 13.50
CA ALA A 755 -0.96 12.07 14.75
C ALA A 755 -1.85 11.75 15.95
N GLY A 756 -3.14 12.05 15.87
CA GLY A 756 -4.04 12.04 17.02
C GLY A 756 -3.79 13.22 17.96
N THR A 757 -4.16 13.06 19.21
CA THR A 757 -3.89 14.03 20.27
C THR A 757 -2.81 13.50 21.21
N ALA A 758 -2.23 14.38 22.03
CA ALA A 758 -1.27 13.96 23.04
C ALA A 758 -1.84 12.93 24.04
N LEU A 759 -3.15 12.95 24.27
CA LEU A 759 -3.85 12.01 25.16
C LEU A 759 -4.28 10.72 24.44
N THR A 760 -4.51 10.79 23.14
CA THR A 760 -4.92 9.66 22.29
C THR A 760 -4.09 9.70 21.01
N PRO A 761 -2.82 9.25 21.07
CA PRO A 761 -1.98 9.23 19.89
C PRO A 761 -2.57 8.30 18.83
N ALA A 762 -2.49 8.71 17.58
CA ALA A 762 -2.97 7.90 16.46
C ALA A 762 -2.13 6.63 16.28
N PHE A 763 -0.87 6.65 16.73
CA PHE A 763 0.08 5.55 16.63
C PHE A 763 0.81 5.35 17.96
N ALA A 764 1.06 4.09 18.33
CA ALA A 764 1.77 3.75 19.56
C ALA A 764 3.25 4.14 19.49
N ASP A 765 3.90 3.91 18.34
CA ASP A 765 5.31 4.19 18.10
C ASP A 765 5.54 4.58 16.63
N ARG A 766 6.70 4.25 16.08
CA ARG A 766 7.12 4.59 14.72
C ARG A 766 6.26 3.89 13.68
N VAL A 767 5.83 4.63 12.67
CA VAL A 767 5.21 4.09 11.46
C VAL A 767 6.31 3.76 10.46
N ASN A 768 6.49 2.47 10.17
CA ASN A 768 7.58 1.94 9.36
C ASN A 768 7.17 1.69 7.90
N ALA A 769 5.88 1.61 7.63
CA ALA A 769 5.36 1.23 6.31
C ALA A 769 4.14 2.03 5.91
N LEU A 770 4.08 2.40 4.64
CA LEU A 770 2.99 3.13 4.00
C LEU A 770 2.63 2.47 2.66
N ALA A 771 1.36 2.37 2.35
CA ALA A 771 0.88 2.00 1.03
C ALA A 771 -0.45 2.68 0.72
N PHE A 772 -0.59 3.28 -0.47
CA PHE A 772 -1.89 3.71 -0.97
C PHE A 772 -2.65 2.55 -1.60
N SER A 773 -3.96 2.53 -1.46
CA SER A 773 -4.81 1.62 -2.24
C SER A 773 -4.69 1.92 -3.74
N PRO A 774 -4.93 0.93 -4.62
CA PRO A 774 -4.81 1.12 -6.06
C PRO A 774 -5.69 2.23 -6.64
N ASP A 775 -6.81 2.54 -6.01
CA ASP A 775 -7.73 3.62 -6.36
C ASP A 775 -7.38 4.97 -5.69
N GLY A 776 -6.38 4.99 -4.80
CA GLY A 776 -5.93 6.17 -4.07
C GLY A 776 -6.87 6.65 -2.96
N THR A 777 -7.93 5.91 -2.65
CA THR A 777 -8.94 6.32 -1.64
C THR A 777 -8.53 5.99 -0.21
N LEU A 778 -7.63 5.02 -0.03
CA LEU A 778 -7.15 4.57 1.28
C LEU A 778 -5.63 4.68 1.37
N LEU A 779 -5.15 4.97 2.59
CA LEU A 779 -3.75 4.83 2.97
C LEU A 779 -3.64 3.77 4.08
N ALA A 780 -2.87 2.72 3.86
CA ALA A 780 -2.49 1.77 4.89
C ALA A 780 -1.22 2.23 5.61
N THR A 781 -1.22 2.12 6.93
CA THR A 781 -0.07 2.42 7.78
C THR A 781 0.26 1.20 8.63
N GLY A 782 1.54 0.83 8.66
CA GLY A 782 2.07 -0.26 9.48
C GLY A 782 3.17 0.25 10.42
N GLY A 783 3.12 -0.14 11.68
CA GLY A 783 4.06 0.28 12.69
C GLY A 783 3.91 -0.53 13.97
N GLY A 784 4.09 0.10 15.11
CA GLY A 784 3.89 -0.49 16.43
C GLY A 784 5.14 -0.47 17.30
N GLU A 785 4.98 -0.86 18.55
CA GLU A 785 6.08 -0.92 19.52
C GLU A 785 6.95 -2.16 19.27
N PRO A 786 8.25 -1.99 19.06
CA PRO A 786 9.18 -3.12 18.90
C PRO A 786 9.07 -4.13 20.05
N SER A 787 9.02 -5.41 19.73
CA SER A 787 8.89 -6.54 20.64
C SER A 787 7.61 -6.58 21.49
N ARG A 788 6.59 -5.76 21.16
CA ARG A 788 5.33 -5.67 21.92
C ARG A 788 4.07 -5.79 21.07
N SER A 789 3.97 -5.01 20.02
CA SER A 789 2.77 -5.00 19.18
C SER A 789 3.05 -4.45 17.78
N GLY A 790 2.34 -4.96 16.80
CA GLY A 790 2.35 -4.43 15.44
C GLY A 790 1.00 -3.82 15.11
N GLU A 791 0.95 -2.52 14.88
CA GLU A 791 -0.25 -1.78 14.50
C GLU A 791 -0.45 -1.75 13.00
N LEU A 792 -1.70 -1.93 12.57
CA LEU A 792 -2.10 -1.85 11.16
C LEU A 792 -3.40 -1.06 11.06
N LYS A 793 -3.38 0.09 10.35
CA LYS A 793 -4.52 0.99 10.23
C LYS A 793 -4.75 1.43 8.80
N LEU A 794 -6.01 1.68 8.44
CA LEU A 794 -6.45 2.23 7.17
C LEU A 794 -7.04 3.61 7.38
N TRP A 795 -6.65 4.57 6.54
CA TRP A 795 -7.08 5.95 6.60
C TRP A 795 -7.79 6.33 5.31
N GLN A 796 -8.96 6.96 5.45
CA GLN A 796 -9.73 7.47 4.31
C GLN A 796 -9.12 8.77 3.80
N LEU A 797 -8.96 8.88 2.48
CA LEU A 797 -8.45 10.09 1.83
C LEU A 797 -9.54 10.73 0.97
N PRO A 798 -9.53 12.06 0.81
CA PRO A 798 -8.54 13.03 1.33
C PRO A 798 -8.75 13.48 2.78
N GLU A 799 -9.78 12.99 3.48
CA GLU A 799 -10.21 13.47 4.80
C GLU A 799 -9.18 13.20 5.90
N GLY A 800 -8.37 12.14 5.76
CA GLY A 800 -7.41 11.69 6.76
C GLY A 800 -8.08 11.12 8.03
N SER A 801 -9.32 10.67 7.93
CA SER A 801 -10.03 10.00 9.01
C SER A 801 -9.66 8.51 9.08
N LEU A 802 -9.64 7.93 10.28
CA LEU A 802 -9.43 6.50 10.44
C LEU A 802 -10.63 5.75 9.84
N ALA A 803 -10.39 5.04 8.73
CA ALA A 803 -11.39 4.22 8.07
C ALA A 803 -11.56 2.88 8.80
N GLN A 804 -10.45 2.24 9.20
CA GLN A 804 -10.46 0.96 9.86
C GLN A 804 -9.20 0.76 10.71
N ASP A 805 -9.37 0.30 11.94
CA ASP A 805 -8.28 -0.22 12.77
C ASP A 805 -8.28 -1.74 12.65
N LEU A 806 -7.23 -2.29 12.05
CA LEU A 806 -7.06 -3.73 11.89
C LEU A 806 -6.46 -4.38 13.15
N GLY A 807 -6.16 -3.56 14.16
CA GLY A 807 -5.68 -4.03 15.45
C GLY A 807 -4.24 -4.54 15.43
N THR A 808 -3.95 -5.40 16.41
CA THR A 808 -2.62 -5.98 16.62
C THR A 808 -2.52 -7.36 15.98
N LEU A 809 -2.58 -7.41 14.66
CA LEU A 809 -2.41 -8.68 13.94
C LEU A 809 -1.01 -9.27 14.12
N HIS A 810 0.02 -8.44 14.29
CA HIS A 810 1.40 -8.84 14.53
C HIS A 810 1.77 -8.70 16.01
N SER A 811 2.56 -9.65 16.53
CA SER A 811 3.08 -9.60 17.92
C SER A 811 4.33 -8.73 18.07
N ASP A 812 4.83 -8.15 16.98
CA ASP A 812 5.95 -7.22 16.91
C ASP A 812 5.69 -6.20 15.80
N ALA A 813 6.50 -5.15 15.72
CA ALA A 813 6.32 -4.04 14.81
C ALA A 813 6.12 -4.50 13.35
N VAL A 814 5.15 -3.89 12.67
CA VAL A 814 4.92 -4.07 11.23
C VAL A 814 6.03 -3.33 10.48
N THR A 815 6.66 -4.01 9.55
CA THR A 815 7.82 -3.53 8.77
C THR A 815 7.48 -3.17 7.34
N ALA A 816 6.46 -3.84 6.75
CA ALA A 816 6.00 -3.56 5.39
C ALA A 816 4.51 -3.83 5.23
N VAL A 817 3.87 -3.08 4.33
CA VAL A 817 2.47 -3.26 3.94
C VAL A 817 2.33 -3.11 2.42
N ALA A 818 1.42 -3.87 1.82
CA ALA A 818 1.10 -3.76 0.40
C ALA A 818 -0.35 -4.16 0.12
N PHE A 819 -1.11 -3.31 -0.53
CA PHE A 819 -2.42 -3.68 -1.05
C PHE A 819 -2.29 -4.70 -2.19
N SER A 820 -3.23 -5.63 -2.26
CA SER A 820 -3.42 -6.40 -3.48
C SER A 820 -3.77 -5.46 -4.65
N PRO A 821 -3.41 -5.80 -5.89
CA PRO A 821 -3.76 -4.98 -7.07
C PRO A 821 -5.26 -4.68 -7.19
N ARG A 822 -6.13 -5.51 -6.61
CA ARG A 822 -7.59 -5.29 -6.57
C ARG A 822 -8.05 -4.38 -5.44
N GLY A 823 -7.18 -4.11 -4.46
CA GLY A 823 -7.55 -3.36 -3.26
C GLY A 823 -8.40 -4.11 -2.24
N ASP A 824 -8.72 -5.41 -2.48
CA ASP A 824 -9.58 -6.23 -1.62
C ASP A 824 -8.84 -6.89 -0.45
N ARG A 825 -7.51 -6.92 -0.51
CA ARG A 825 -6.63 -7.54 0.49
C ARG A 825 -5.46 -6.64 0.81
N LEU A 826 -4.94 -6.81 2.02
CA LEU A 826 -3.72 -6.18 2.49
C LEU A 826 -2.74 -7.27 2.92
N ALA A 827 -1.52 -7.23 2.39
CA ALA A 827 -0.41 -8.01 2.92
C ALA A 827 0.36 -7.15 3.90
N SER A 828 0.74 -7.72 5.03
CA SER A 828 1.59 -7.11 6.04
C SER A 828 2.73 -8.03 6.43
N ALA A 829 3.88 -7.46 6.71
CA ALA A 829 5.06 -8.17 7.23
C ALA A 829 5.44 -7.58 8.59
N GLY A 830 5.95 -8.42 9.47
CA GLY A 830 6.33 -8.00 10.81
C GLY A 830 7.69 -8.54 11.27
N ALA A 831 8.24 -7.87 12.27
CA ALA A 831 9.42 -8.31 13.00
C ALA A 831 9.16 -9.64 13.74
N ASP A 832 7.90 -10.04 13.91
CA ASP A 832 7.47 -11.32 14.47
C ASP A 832 7.73 -12.52 13.54
N ARG A 833 8.40 -12.34 12.42
CA ARG A 833 8.79 -13.34 11.41
C ARG A 833 7.63 -13.88 10.57
N PHE A 834 6.46 -13.28 10.69
CA PHE A 834 5.30 -13.64 9.87
C PHE A 834 5.01 -12.57 8.82
N ALA A 835 4.51 -13.03 7.68
CA ALA A 835 3.70 -12.19 6.82
C ALA A 835 2.25 -12.64 6.90
N ARG A 836 1.30 -11.71 6.72
CA ARG A 836 -0.13 -11.98 6.82
C ARG A 836 -0.88 -11.43 5.63
N ILE A 837 -1.94 -12.13 5.25
CA ILE A 837 -2.89 -11.66 4.23
C ILE A 837 -4.21 -11.41 4.95
N THR A 838 -4.67 -10.18 4.96
CA THR A 838 -5.94 -9.75 5.57
C THR A 838 -6.94 -9.38 4.48
N ALA A 839 -8.15 -9.92 4.55
CA ALA A 839 -9.24 -9.53 3.69
C ALA A 839 -9.94 -8.28 4.27
N LEU A 840 -10.02 -7.21 3.50
CA LEU A 840 -10.49 -5.91 3.99
C LEU A 840 -12.00 -5.85 4.20
N ASN A 841 -12.77 -6.70 3.52
CA ASN A 841 -14.22 -6.79 3.68
C ASN A 841 -14.67 -7.54 4.93
N THR A 842 -13.82 -8.39 5.53
CA THR A 842 -14.15 -9.21 6.70
C THR A 842 -13.31 -8.90 7.93
N ASN A 843 -12.26 -8.09 7.77
CA ASN A 843 -11.27 -7.77 8.81
C ASN A 843 -10.61 -9.00 9.47
N GLN A 844 -10.59 -10.12 8.78
CA GLN A 844 -10.00 -11.36 9.27
C GLN A 844 -8.69 -11.67 8.55
N SER A 845 -7.66 -12.02 9.33
CA SER A 845 -6.45 -12.60 8.75
C SER A 845 -6.82 -13.93 8.07
N ARG A 846 -6.62 -13.98 6.76
CA ARG A 846 -6.94 -15.18 5.98
C ARG A 846 -5.85 -16.23 6.10
N PHE A 847 -4.59 -15.78 6.12
CA PHE A 847 -3.43 -16.66 6.22
C PHE A 847 -2.32 -16.01 7.03
N ASN A 848 -1.68 -16.82 7.86
CA ASN A 848 -0.37 -16.56 8.43
C ASN A 848 0.65 -17.30 7.58
N LEU A 849 1.58 -16.58 6.95
CA LEU A 849 2.61 -17.16 6.09
C LEU A 849 3.84 -17.45 6.94
N GLU A 850 3.99 -18.72 7.31
CA GLU A 850 5.05 -19.20 8.19
C GLU A 850 6.25 -19.74 7.41
N GLY A 851 7.46 -19.39 7.84
CA GLY A 851 8.65 -19.97 7.25
C GLY A 851 9.88 -19.06 7.22
N HIS A 852 9.74 -17.75 7.49
CA HIS A 852 10.89 -16.88 7.71
C HIS A 852 11.53 -17.16 9.08
N THR A 853 12.86 -17.16 9.13
CA THR A 853 13.63 -17.39 10.37
C THR A 853 13.98 -16.10 11.09
N HIS A 854 13.94 -14.97 10.38
CA HIS A 854 14.18 -13.62 10.85
C HIS A 854 13.01 -12.67 10.49
N HIS A 855 13.14 -11.40 10.81
CA HIS A 855 12.16 -10.37 10.50
C HIS A 855 11.81 -10.40 9.02
N VAL A 856 10.54 -10.26 8.69
CA VAL A 856 10.08 -10.07 7.31
C VAL A 856 10.08 -8.57 7.04
N ILE A 857 10.90 -8.10 6.10
CA ILE A 857 11.17 -6.67 5.87
C ILE A 857 10.34 -6.11 4.72
N GLY A 858 9.94 -6.95 3.77
CA GLY A 858 9.22 -6.50 2.57
C GLY A 858 8.13 -7.46 2.13
N VAL A 859 7.09 -6.90 1.51
CA VAL A 859 6.01 -7.65 0.85
C VAL A 859 5.67 -7.00 -0.49
N ALA A 860 5.41 -7.82 -1.51
CA ALA A 860 5.02 -7.35 -2.83
C ALA A 860 4.10 -8.36 -3.53
N TRP A 861 3.09 -7.86 -4.25
CA TRP A 861 2.15 -8.65 -5.03
C TRP A 861 2.52 -8.66 -6.51
N THR A 862 2.30 -9.77 -7.20
CA THR A 862 2.21 -9.74 -8.67
C THR A 862 0.98 -8.94 -9.12
N PRO A 863 1.02 -8.29 -10.29
CA PRO A 863 -0.12 -7.49 -10.80
C PRO A 863 -1.43 -8.25 -10.93
N ASP A 864 -1.37 -9.57 -11.16
CA ASP A 864 -2.52 -10.48 -11.23
C ASP A 864 -2.95 -11.05 -9.88
N SER A 865 -2.31 -10.66 -8.79
CA SER A 865 -2.54 -11.20 -7.44
C SER A 865 -2.29 -12.71 -7.31
N SER A 866 -1.56 -13.35 -8.25
CA SER A 866 -1.32 -14.79 -8.23
C SER A 866 -0.19 -15.23 -7.32
N VAL A 867 0.75 -14.33 -7.00
CA VAL A 867 1.88 -14.58 -6.13
C VAL A 867 2.08 -13.41 -5.18
N LEU A 868 2.33 -13.73 -3.93
CA LEU A 868 2.86 -12.79 -2.94
C LEU A 868 4.33 -13.13 -2.70
N ALA A 869 5.21 -12.14 -2.81
CA ALA A 869 6.62 -12.26 -2.42
C ALA A 869 6.84 -11.62 -1.05
N THR A 870 7.67 -12.24 -0.22
CA THR A 870 8.08 -11.70 1.08
C THR A 870 9.59 -11.73 1.21
N ALA A 871 10.19 -10.64 1.69
CA ALA A 871 11.63 -10.49 1.87
C ALA A 871 12.01 -10.62 3.34
N GLY A 872 12.97 -11.49 3.65
CA GLY A 872 13.43 -11.77 5.01
C GLY A 872 14.81 -11.20 5.31
N ALA A 873 15.03 -10.87 6.58
CA ALA A 873 16.34 -10.47 7.09
C ALA A 873 17.36 -11.62 7.05
N GLU A 874 16.93 -12.87 6.81
CA GLU A 874 17.82 -14.01 6.54
C GLU A 874 18.43 -13.99 5.13
N GLY A 875 18.15 -12.97 4.29
CA GLY A 875 18.72 -12.86 2.95
C GLY A 875 17.99 -13.69 1.89
N THR A 876 16.74 -14.04 2.13
CA THR A 876 15.92 -14.87 1.24
C THR A 876 14.60 -14.16 0.93
N VAL A 877 14.15 -14.24 -0.32
CA VAL A 877 12.77 -13.92 -0.72
C VAL A 877 11.98 -15.22 -0.84
N LYS A 878 10.78 -15.25 -0.26
CA LYS A 878 9.85 -16.40 -0.34
C LYS A 878 8.64 -16.03 -1.16
N LEU A 879 8.23 -16.96 -2.03
CA LEU A 879 7.07 -16.82 -2.92
C LEU A 879 5.93 -17.68 -2.39
N TRP A 880 4.73 -17.12 -2.32
CA TRP A 880 3.56 -17.74 -1.71
C TRP A 880 2.37 -17.77 -2.68
N ASN A 881 1.55 -18.79 -2.55
CA ASN A 881 0.22 -18.80 -3.13
C ASN A 881 -0.73 -18.03 -2.18
N PRO A 882 -1.24 -16.86 -2.55
CA PRO A 882 -2.06 -16.05 -1.64
C PRO A 882 -3.49 -16.58 -1.44
N ARG A 883 -3.86 -17.68 -2.12
CA ARG A 883 -5.15 -18.34 -1.95
C ARG A 883 -5.11 -19.51 -0.98
N THR A 884 -3.98 -20.21 -0.94
CA THR A 884 -3.79 -21.38 -0.05
C THR A 884 -2.91 -21.07 1.14
N GLY A 885 -2.11 -20.00 1.08
CA GLY A 885 -1.08 -19.68 2.07
C GLY A 885 0.17 -20.56 1.93
N GLU A 886 0.23 -21.44 0.93
CA GLU A 886 1.35 -22.34 0.73
C GLU A 886 2.55 -21.65 0.12
N ARG A 887 3.74 -22.00 0.61
CA ARG A 887 5.01 -21.54 0.05
C ARG A 887 5.30 -22.26 -1.28
N ARG A 888 5.52 -21.50 -2.34
CA ARG A 888 5.86 -22.03 -3.66
C ARG A 888 7.37 -22.25 -3.82
N LYS A 889 8.18 -21.22 -3.48
CA LYS A 889 9.63 -21.26 -3.72
C LYS A 889 10.37 -20.26 -2.84
N ASN A 890 11.68 -20.47 -2.69
CA ASN A 890 12.63 -19.50 -2.14
C ASN A 890 13.49 -18.94 -3.28
N VAL A 891 13.88 -17.67 -3.17
CA VAL A 891 14.88 -17.02 -4.01
C VAL A 891 16.01 -16.55 -3.10
N ASP A 892 17.16 -17.17 -3.24
CA ASP A 892 18.34 -17.01 -2.38
C ASP A 892 19.48 -16.27 -3.10
N GLY A 893 20.58 -16.00 -2.42
CA GLY A 893 21.82 -15.47 -3.03
C GLY A 893 21.98 -13.96 -2.88
N PHE A 894 21.23 -13.32 -2.01
CA PHE A 894 21.35 -11.87 -1.74
C PHE A 894 22.54 -11.52 -0.83
N GLY A 895 23.14 -12.48 -0.14
CA GLY A 895 24.34 -12.32 0.66
C GLY A 895 24.13 -11.73 2.04
N LYS A 896 23.24 -10.75 2.20
CA LYS A 896 22.78 -10.15 3.43
C LYS A 896 21.26 -10.02 3.40
N GLU A 897 20.67 -9.40 4.43
CA GLU A 897 19.24 -9.12 4.52
C GLU A 897 18.71 -8.46 3.24
N VAL A 898 17.53 -8.86 2.80
CA VAL A 898 16.83 -8.26 1.68
C VAL A 898 16.10 -7.02 2.19
N THR A 899 16.68 -5.85 1.94
CA THR A 899 16.22 -4.56 2.48
C THR A 899 15.08 -3.92 1.71
N GLY A 900 14.89 -4.33 0.45
CA GLY A 900 13.81 -3.81 -0.39
C GLY A 900 13.27 -4.87 -1.34
N LEU A 901 11.94 -4.88 -1.53
CA LEU A 901 11.24 -5.78 -2.44
C LEU A 901 10.03 -5.07 -3.04
N GLN A 902 9.93 -5.04 -4.37
CA GLN A 902 8.76 -4.52 -5.09
C GLN A 902 8.47 -5.35 -6.35
N SER A 903 7.23 -5.26 -6.86
CA SER A 903 6.87 -5.81 -8.17
C SER A 903 7.42 -4.91 -9.29
N ALA A 904 7.84 -5.52 -10.39
CA ALA A 904 8.35 -4.81 -11.56
C ALA A 904 7.20 -4.43 -12.50
N GLY A 905 6.51 -3.37 -12.16
CA GLY A 905 5.44 -2.80 -12.98
C GLY A 905 4.27 -3.75 -13.21
N GLN A 906 3.84 -3.86 -14.46
CA GLN A 906 2.72 -4.70 -14.89
C GLN A 906 3.18 -6.11 -15.36
N THR A 907 4.38 -6.50 -15.01
CA THR A 907 4.94 -7.81 -15.36
C THR A 907 4.88 -8.77 -14.18
N LEU A 908 4.89 -10.07 -14.45
CA LEU A 908 4.98 -11.10 -13.40
C LEU A 908 6.43 -11.24 -12.90
N ARG A 909 7.02 -10.10 -12.51
CA ARG A 909 8.42 -10.01 -12.06
C ARG A 909 8.50 -9.24 -10.75
N PHE A 910 9.54 -9.50 -10.00
CA PHE A 910 9.90 -8.78 -8.78
C PHE A 910 11.32 -8.23 -8.90
N VAL A 911 11.57 -7.17 -8.17
CA VAL A 911 12.91 -6.63 -7.94
C VAL A 911 13.17 -6.64 -6.45
N ALA A 912 14.33 -7.14 -6.06
CA ALA A 912 14.78 -7.08 -4.66
C ALA A 912 16.22 -6.55 -4.60
N VAL A 913 16.52 -5.81 -3.53
CA VAL A 913 17.86 -5.34 -3.19
C VAL A 913 18.22 -5.76 -1.79
N SER A 914 19.51 -5.81 -1.50
CA SER A 914 20.01 -6.28 -0.19
C SER A 914 21.10 -5.38 0.38
N GLY A 915 21.33 -5.49 1.69
CA GLY A 915 22.40 -4.81 2.40
C GLY A 915 23.82 -5.22 1.95
N SER A 916 23.96 -6.22 1.06
CA SER A 916 25.23 -6.52 0.41
C SER A 916 25.53 -5.68 -0.84
N GLY A 917 24.64 -4.74 -1.19
CA GLY A 917 24.74 -3.95 -2.43
C GLY A 917 24.31 -4.70 -3.69
N LYS A 918 23.75 -5.91 -3.55
CA LYS A 918 23.21 -6.70 -4.67
C LYS A 918 21.76 -6.37 -4.91
N GLY A 919 21.40 -6.34 -6.19
CA GLY A 919 20.01 -6.27 -6.63
C GLY A 919 19.71 -7.35 -7.66
N ARG A 920 18.46 -7.81 -7.73
CA ARG A 920 18.03 -8.90 -8.61
C ARG A 920 16.64 -8.68 -9.15
N VAL A 921 16.46 -8.96 -10.45
CA VAL A 921 15.17 -9.06 -11.12
C VAL A 921 14.86 -10.55 -11.33
N PHE A 922 13.70 -11.02 -10.89
CA PHE A 922 13.28 -12.44 -10.97
C PHE A 922 11.79 -12.56 -11.28
N LYS A 923 11.39 -13.70 -11.87
CA LYS A 923 10.01 -14.01 -12.21
C LYS A 923 9.19 -14.43 -10.99
N ALA A 924 7.87 -14.44 -11.13
CA ALA A 924 6.92 -14.92 -10.12
C ALA A 924 7.04 -16.43 -9.79
N ASP A 925 7.73 -17.20 -10.61
CA ASP A 925 8.11 -18.59 -10.34
C ASP A 925 9.46 -18.75 -9.64
N GLY A 926 10.15 -17.61 -9.36
CA GLY A 926 11.43 -17.55 -8.68
C GLY A 926 12.64 -17.76 -9.59
N GLU A 927 12.45 -17.80 -10.90
CA GLU A 927 13.58 -17.83 -11.84
C GLU A 927 14.25 -16.45 -11.91
N THR A 928 15.57 -16.39 -11.72
CA THR A 928 16.33 -15.15 -11.86
C THR A 928 16.42 -14.76 -13.33
N ILE A 929 15.99 -13.53 -13.64
CA ILE A 929 16.13 -12.97 -14.99
C ILE A 929 17.52 -12.35 -15.13
N ARG A 930 17.92 -11.53 -14.15
CA ARG A 930 19.23 -10.87 -14.10
C ARG A 930 19.56 -10.27 -12.75
N ASP A 931 20.83 -10.03 -12.51
CA ASP A 931 21.31 -9.22 -11.41
C ASP A 931 21.47 -7.76 -11.86
N LEU A 932 21.20 -6.82 -10.97
CA LEU A 932 21.51 -5.41 -11.15
C LEU A 932 23.01 -5.21 -10.90
N SER A 933 23.62 -4.22 -11.57
CA SER A 933 25.01 -3.85 -11.30
C SER A 933 25.22 -3.62 -9.82
N ALA A 934 26.02 -4.47 -9.18
CA ALA A 934 26.27 -4.43 -7.75
C ALA A 934 26.99 -3.15 -7.35
N VAL A 935 26.73 -2.68 -6.14
CA VAL A 935 27.38 -1.52 -5.52
C VAL A 935 28.04 -1.96 -4.21
N PRO A 936 29.12 -1.30 -3.77
CA PRO A 936 29.80 -1.71 -2.54
C PRO A 936 29.08 -1.27 -1.26
N GLU A 937 28.18 -0.29 -1.37
CA GLU A 937 27.48 0.29 -0.23
C GLU A 937 26.25 -0.54 0.17
N TYR A 938 25.80 -0.35 1.41
CA TYR A 938 24.59 -0.96 1.94
C TYR A 938 23.34 -0.31 1.36
N LEU A 939 22.60 -1.02 0.51
CA LEU A 939 21.32 -0.54 -0.03
C LEU A 939 20.25 -0.63 1.06
N GLN A 940 19.66 0.51 1.41
CA GLN A 940 18.63 0.63 2.45
C GLN A 940 17.22 0.36 1.94
N THR A 941 16.93 0.79 0.73
CA THR A 941 15.58 0.86 0.19
C THR A 941 15.58 0.82 -1.32
N LEU A 942 14.43 0.49 -1.90
CA LEU A 942 14.22 0.54 -3.35
C LEU A 942 12.82 1.05 -3.70
N SER A 943 12.70 1.61 -4.90
CA SER A 943 11.43 1.86 -5.57
C SER A 943 11.53 1.53 -7.05
N VAL A 944 10.44 1.04 -7.64
CA VAL A 944 10.38 0.62 -9.04
C VAL A 944 9.30 1.44 -9.75
N SER A 945 9.60 1.91 -10.97
CA SER A 945 8.61 2.63 -11.79
C SER A 945 7.45 1.71 -12.21
N ARG A 946 6.30 2.31 -12.45
CA ARG A 946 5.08 1.58 -12.81
C ARG A 946 5.20 0.76 -14.10
N ASP A 947 6.03 1.21 -15.04
CA ASP A 947 6.36 0.46 -16.25
C ASP A 947 7.36 -0.69 -15.99
N GLY A 948 7.94 -0.76 -14.80
CA GLY A 948 8.92 -1.77 -14.39
C GLY A 948 10.32 -1.56 -14.98
N ARG A 949 10.56 -0.44 -15.66
CA ARG A 949 11.83 -0.17 -16.34
C ARG A 949 12.91 0.40 -15.42
N TRP A 950 12.53 1.32 -14.55
CA TRP A 950 13.47 2.02 -13.69
C TRP A 950 13.41 1.48 -12.27
N VAL A 951 14.56 1.14 -11.73
CA VAL A 951 14.77 0.76 -10.34
C VAL A 951 15.60 1.84 -9.68
N VAL A 952 15.07 2.45 -8.63
CA VAL A 952 15.79 3.45 -7.85
C VAL A 952 16.05 2.88 -6.46
N GLY A 953 17.29 2.93 -6.02
CA GLY A 953 17.69 2.54 -4.67
C GLY A 953 18.49 3.65 -4.00
N ALA A 954 18.48 3.67 -2.69
CA ALA A 954 19.33 4.56 -1.91
C ALA A 954 20.13 3.78 -0.87
N ASP A 955 21.33 4.28 -0.58
CA ASP A 955 22.26 3.63 0.31
C ASP A 955 22.44 4.36 1.65
N ASP A 956 23.24 3.76 2.52
CA ASP A 956 23.59 4.28 3.84
C ASP A 956 24.47 5.56 3.81
N ARG A 957 25.06 5.89 2.65
CA ARG A 957 25.77 7.16 2.42
C ARG A 957 24.89 8.25 1.81
N GLY A 958 23.63 7.92 1.51
CA GLY A 958 22.66 8.85 0.93
C GLY A 958 22.75 8.99 -0.57
N ILE A 959 23.52 8.14 -1.26
CA ILE A 959 23.60 8.15 -2.72
C ILE A 959 22.38 7.46 -3.29
N VAL A 960 21.71 8.15 -4.19
CA VAL A 960 20.58 7.61 -4.96
C VAL A 960 21.11 7.06 -6.29
N ARG A 961 20.70 5.86 -6.63
CA ARG A 961 21.11 5.17 -7.86
C ARG A 961 19.92 4.74 -8.68
N VAL A 962 20.04 4.82 -9.99
CA VAL A 962 19.03 4.41 -10.96
C VAL A 962 19.59 3.33 -11.85
N TRP A 963 18.94 2.18 -11.84
CA TRP A 963 19.23 1.07 -12.76
C TRP A 963 18.13 0.95 -13.80
N ASP A 964 18.50 0.49 -14.97
CA ASP A 964 17.58 0.01 -16.00
C ASP A 964 17.30 -1.49 -15.74
N ALA A 965 16.05 -1.84 -15.39
CA ALA A 965 15.70 -3.20 -15.05
C ALA A 965 15.80 -4.18 -16.23
N GLU A 966 15.71 -3.68 -17.47
CA GLU A 966 15.81 -4.52 -18.66
C GLU A 966 17.26 -4.88 -18.99
N THR A 967 18.22 -4.04 -18.64
CA THR A 967 19.64 -4.29 -18.88
C THR A 967 20.42 -4.67 -17.61
N GLY A 968 19.88 -4.35 -16.44
CA GLY A 968 20.57 -4.48 -15.15
C GLY A 968 21.66 -3.43 -14.91
N GLN A 969 21.88 -2.51 -15.84
CA GLN A 969 22.97 -1.53 -15.77
C GLN A 969 22.60 -0.33 -14.90
N LEU A 970 23.56 0.14 -14.12
CA LEU A 970 23.50 1.42 -13.43
C LEU A 970 23.55 2.54 -14.49
N ARG A 971 22.52 3.41 -14.50
CA ARG A 971 22.42 4.53 -15.44
C ARG A 971 22.91 5.84 -14.85
N GLN A 972 22.54 6.08 -13.61
CA GLN A 972 22.85 7.34 -12.92
C GLN A 972 23.06 7.11 -11.42
N SER A 973 23.85 8.00 -10.82
CA SER A 973 23.96 8.09 -9.37
C SER A 973 24.19 9.55 -8.98
N TRP A 974 23.58 10.00 -7.91
CA TRP A 974 23.73 11.35 -7.37
C TRP A 974 23.53 11.40 -5.87
N GLU A 975 24.11 12.39 -5.22
CA GLU A 975 23.87 12.73 -3.82
C GLU A 975 22.80 13.85 -3.78
N PRO A 976 21.62 13.63 -3.16
CA PRO A 976 20.51 14.58 -3.12
C PRO A 976 20.80 15.84 -2.29
#